data_08a2acb2f5ecd44f80a468f0ff0c10c8
#
_entry.id   08a2acb2f5ecd44f80a468f0ff0c10c8
#
_cell.length_a   1.000
_cell.length_b   1.000
_cell.length_c   1.000
_cell.angle_alpha   90.00
_cell.angle_beta   90.00
_cell.angle_gamma   90.00
#
_symmetry.space_group_name_H-M   'P 1'
#
loop_
_entity.id
_entity.type
_entity.pdbx_description
1 polymer ?
#
loop_
_entity_poly.entity_id
_entity_poly.type
_entity_poly.pdbx_seq_one_letter_code
_entity_poly.pdbx_strand_id
1 'polypeptide(L)'
;MMDTKLNKRRVNLIYFSDPVCSTCWIADSYVKKLLSEYSAIIDLEIRMGGMLESWADFAGNSSEKSAAGLQKLWNTESSRYGIQLDGSIWTKKPIASSTPASLAYYAAEIQSPEKAIKFIRVIREMLFLQNKDISENRHLVTAAHQVGLDVPTFLADIGSSDVYQKFIEAKHDKNQFNITQYPSLVFINEEGEIAKSIDLSESVSLMDLYADWERILNELTNGNPRKQVKTRLVSEVLNDYERLSLSEIILLSGFREKLVRQELRSLLREGILIRELHGSIEYYRNNTTPFKLKKDGFLFNNAAVLGTGVCGTYVKTILEMSGVITQSIDRQKKDSFRGLGFILLKNGINALDAIGLKSELFKTGNSINLFRAVSPANRVLAEHELTDCVAISREDYFDLFSSRMTEDYTQYGVEALEIGIDTKYVNQIHLSNSQAINSEVYFASDGVRSKLRTQVFPENELVVLPEREIVGTAYLPHLDVPQDVFLKVVDTANGKFMGMLPLGDGNYIWYLQINQDLDPIQPSDADTMKEYVTQSILNYPSVFKELVHATDFERAFLWTAQRMDLLPAFSHKNLVFLGDAAHPLLAFTSQGANSALEDAAYLLTLLSHQDWEETTEDVFEHYYEIRKDAVQNHIQEGDALLEDFMNLQKTKTFRLPLSIQ
;
A
#
# COMPACT_ATOMS: atom_id res chain seq x y z
N MET A 1 -27.93 25.05 47.12
CA MET A 1 -27.13 24.44 46.04
C MET A 1 -27.56 22.99 45.92
N MET A 2 -28.54 22.72 45.09
CA MET A 2 -28.98 21.37 44.79
C MET A 2 -28.08 20.88 43.66
N ASP A 3 -27.23 19.91 43.98
CA ASP A 3 -26.37 19.18 43.05
C ASP A 3 -27.26 18.25 42.25
N THR A 4 -27.71 18.70 41.08
CA THR A 4 -28.43 17.86 40.12
C THR A 4 -27.38 16.96 39.45
N LYS A 5 -27.02 15.85 40.10
CA LYS A 5 -26.52 14.66 39.37
C LYS A 5 -27.63 14.22 38.44
N LEU A 6 -27.59 14.70 37.19
CA LEU A 6 -28.38 14.13 36.10
C LEU A 6 -27.99 12.66 35.99
N ASN A 7 -28.85 11.78 36.46
CA ASN A 7 -28.73 10.33 36.23
C ASN A 7 -28.68 10.10 34.69
N LYS A 8 -27.50 9.82 34.16
CA LYS A 8 -27.34 9.42 32.77
C LYS A 8 -27.80 7.97 32.67
N ARG A 9 -29.06 7.74 32.29
CA ARG A 9 -29.53 6.40 31.99
C ARG A 9 -28.72 5.87 30.79
N ARG A 10 -27.95 4.80 31.00
CA ARG A 10 -27.19 4.11 30.00
C ARG A 10 -27.94 2.88 29.53
N VAL A 11 -27.79 2.59 28.24
CA VAL A 11 -28.31 1.37 27.63
C VAL A 11 -27.11 0.57 27.13
N ASN A 12 -26.97 -0.65 27.65
CA ASN A 12 -25.98 -1.59 27.08
C ASN A 12 -26.57 -2.20 25.82
N LEU A 13 -25.89 -2.01 24.71
CA LEU A 13 -26.25 -2.57 23.41
C LEU A 13 -25.35 -3.76 23.09
N ILE A 14 -25.90 -4.96 23.13
CA ILE A 14 -25.20 -6.17 22.70
C ILE A 14 -25.52 -6.41 21.24
N TYR A 15 -24.49 -6.32 20.38
CA TYR A 15 -24.59 -6.56 18.95
C TYR A 15 -24.05 -7.95 18.61
N PHE A 16 -24.97 -8.88 18.37
CA PHE A 16 -24.63 -10.22 17.88
C PHE A 16 -24.33 -10.17 16.39
N SER A 17 -23.12 -10.55 16.02
CA SER A 17 -22.57 -10.43 14.68
C SER A 17 -21.66 -11.60 14.32
N ASP A 18 -21.27 -11.69 13.05
CA ASP A 18 -20.30 -12.67 12.56
C ASP A 18 -19.43 -12.06 11.46
N PRO A 19 -18.12 -12.39 11.40
CA PRO A 19 -17.21 -11.83 10.40
C PRO A 19 -17.62 -12.07 8.94
N VAL A 20 -18.26 -13.21 8.64
CA VAL A 20 -18.69 -13.60 7.27
C VAL A 20 -20.16 -13.29 6.97
N CYS A 21 -20.86 -12.65 7.88
CA CYS A 21 -22.26 -12.31 7.73
C CYS A 21 -22.44 -11.10 6.78
N SER A 22 -22.95 -11.31 5.58
CA SER A 22 -23.24 -10.23 4.60
C SER A 22 -24.24 -9.20 5.13
N THR A 23 -25.29 -9.67 5.78
CA THR A 23 -26.32 -8.82 6.37
C THR A 23 -25.77 -7.97 7.51
N CYS A 24 -24.81 -8.50 8.31
CA CYS A 24 -24.10 -7.74 9.33
C CYS A 24 -23.25 -6.62 8.70
N TRP A 25 -22.59 -6.90 7.59
CA TRP A 25 -21.82 -5.90 6.85
C TRP A 25 -22.71 -4.74 6.34
N ILE A 26 -23.88 -5.08 5.81
CA ILE A 26 -24.87 -4.08 5.34
C ILE A 26 -25.43 -3.27 6.51
N ALA A 27 -25.79 -3.92 7.63
CA ALA A 27 -26.36 -3.26 8.81
C ALA A 27 -25.35 -2.40 9.58
N ASP A 28 -24.06 -2.65 9.41
CA ASP A 28 -22.97 -1.99 10.14
C ASP A 28 -23.03 -0.45 10.04
N SER A 29 -23.41 0.09 8.87
CA SER A 29 -23.58 1.52 8.67
C SER A 29 -24.69 2.14 9.53
N TYR A 30 -25.78 1.40 9.75
CA TYR A 30 -26.89 1.84 10.62
C TYR A 30 -26.54 1.70 12.10
N VAL A 31 -25.79 0.66 12.49
CA VAL A 31 -25.24 0.55 13.85
C VAL A 31 -24.31 1.72 14.14
N LYS A 32 -23.43 2.09 13.21
CA LYS A 32 -22.57 3.28 13.32
C LYS A 32 -23.38 4.57 13.47
N LYS A 33 -24.46 4.72 12.70
CA LYS A 33 -25.37 5.86 12.83
C LYS A 33 -25.98 5.90 14.21
N LEU A 34 -26.49 4.78 14.72
CA LEU A 34 -27.07 4.66 16.05
C LEU A 34 -26.07 5.11 17.12
N LEU A 35 -24.84 4.59 17.06
CA LEU A 35 -23.78 4.96 18.00
C LEU A 35 -23.39 6.43 17.90
N SER A 36 -23.37 7.01 16.71
CA SER A 36 -23.09 8.44 16.52
C SER A 36 -24.19 9.33 17.10
N GLU A 37 -25.46 8.98 16.86
CA GLU A 37 -26.60 9.78 17.30
C GLU A 37 -26.93 9.61 18.79
N TYR A 38 -26.56 8.48 19.40
CA TYR A 38 -26.88 8.12 20.79
C TYR A 38 -25.65 7.84 21.66
N SER A 39 -24.46 8.32 21.26
CA SER A 39 -23.18 8.11 21.93
C SER A 39 -23.18 8.44 23.43
N ALA A 40 -24.07 9.37 23.88
CA ALA A 40 -24.16 9.77 25.28
C ALA A 40 -24.82 8.71 26.19
N ILE A 41 -25.52 7.73 25.61
CA ILE A 41 -26.34 6.78 26.40
C ILE A 41 -26.11 5.33 26.04
N ILE A 42 -25.47 5.01 24.90
CA ILE A 42 -25.21 3.63 24.46
C ILE A 42 -23.78 3.24 24.82
N ASP A 43 -23.66 2.09 25.50
CA ASP A 43 -22.42 1.34 25.62
C ASP A 43 -22.53 0.10 24.74
N LEU A 44 -21.59 -0.04 23.76
CA LEU A 44 -21.62 -1.15 22.78
C LEU A 44 -20.77 -2.32 23.22
N GLU A 45 -21.36 -3.51 23.17
CA GLU A 45 -20.65 -4.79 23.23
C GLU A 45 -20.91 -5.61 21.98
N ILE A 46 -19.87 -6.18 21.39
CA ILE A 46 -20.01 -7.02 20.18
C ILE A 46 -19.78 -8.48 20.56
N ARG A 47 -20.71 -9.35 20.16
CA ARG A 47 -20.62 -10.81 20.33
C ARG A 47 -20.47 -11.47 18.98
N MET A 48 -19.27 -12.05 18.72
CA MET A 48 -18.99 -12.82 17.51
C MET A 48 -19.42 -14.26 17.69
N GLY A 49 -20.37 -14.72 16.89
CA GLY A 49 -21.12 -15.93 17.18
C GLY A 49 -20.75 -17.20 16.46
N GLY A 50 -19.81 -17.18 15.52
CA GLY A 50 -19.47 -18.39 14.73
C GLY A 50 -20.65 -18.88 13.91
N MET A 51 -21.14 -18.09 12.97
CA MET A 51 -22.28 -18.40 12.11
C MET A 51 -21.96 -19.58 11.19
N LEU A 52 -20.75 -19.64 10.67
CA LEU A 52 -20.25 -20.70 9.80
C LEU A 52 -19.19 -21.51 10.55
N GLU A 53 -19.61 -22.58 11.22
CA GLU A 53 -18.66 -23.46 11.92
C GLU A 53 -17.82 -24.26 10.93
N SER A 54 -18.46 -24.80 9.89
CA SER A 54 -17.79 -25.55 8.81
C SER A 54 -18.58 -25.39 7.51
N TRP A 55 -17.87 -25.07 6.42
CA TRP A 55 -18.47 -25.05 5.08
C TRP A 55 -19.00 -26.42 4.66
N ALA A 56 -18.29 -27.49 5.02
CA ALA A 56 -18.69 -28.88 4.68
C ALA A 56 -20.04 -29.25 5.29
N ASP A 57 -20.32 -28.77 6.49
CA ASP A 57 -21.58 -29.04 7.18
C ASP A 57 -22.71 -28.09 6.76
N PHE A 58 -22.33 -26.86 6.39
CA PHE A 58 -23.28 -25.84 5.94
C PHE A 58 -23.76 -26.05 4.50
N ALA A 59 -22.85 -26.47 3.60
CA ALA A 59 -23.13 -26.69 2.19
C ALA A 59 -24.10 -27.87 2.02
N GLY A 60 -25.40 -27.60 1.98
CA GLY A 60 -26.45 -28.58 1.83
C GLY A 60 -26.91 -28.76 0.39
N ASN A 61 -27.84 -29.72 0.19
CA ASN A 61 -28.47 -30.01 -1.12
C ASN A 61 -29.46 -28.92 -1.59
N SER A 62 -29.70 -27.85 -0.84
CA SER A 62 -30.56 -26.74 -1.28
C SER A 62 -29.79 -25.79 -2.20
N SER A 63 -30.46 -25.28 -3.22
CA SER A 63 -29.88 -24.30 -4.16
C SER A 63 -29.40 -23.04 -3.45
N GLU A 64 -30.01 -22.65 -2.34
CA GLU A 64 -29.68 -21.45 -1.55
C GLU A 64 -28.39 -21.61 -0.74
N LYS A 65 -28.12 -22.81 -0.21
CA LYS A 65 -26.89 -23.13 0.56
C LYS A 65 -25.75 -23.64 -0.32
N SER A 66 -25.87 -23.54 -1.64
CA SER A 66 -24.79 -23.85 -2.57
C SER A 66 -23.86 -22.65 -2.73
N ALA A 67 -22.61 -22.88 -3.16
CA ALA A 67 -21.66 -21.83 -3.47
C ALA A 67 -22.22 -20.83 -4.50
N ALA A 68 -22.91 -21.32 -5.53
CA ALA A 68 -23.55 -20.47 -6.54
C ALA A 68 -24.75 -19.70 -5.97
N GLY A 69 -25.51 -20.30 -5.06
CA GLY A 69 -26.62 -19.65 -4.35
C GLY A 69 -26.14 -18.48 -3.49
N LEU A 70 -25.09 -18.68 -2.68
CA LEU A 70 -24.50 -17.62 -1.86
C LEU A 70 -23.87 -16.51 -2.71
N GLN A 71 -23.20 -16.86 -3.79
CA GLN A 71 -22.67 -15.85 -4.73
C GLN A 71 -23.80 -14.98 -5.30
N LYS A 72 -24.89 -15.62 -5.74
CA LYS A 72 -26.06 -14.91 -6.25
C LYS A 72 -26.71 -14.01 -5.21
N LEU A 73 -26.86 -14.52 -3.97
CA LEU A 73 -27.43 -13.78 -2.84
C LEU A 73 -26.59 -12.52 -2.57
N TRP A 74 -25.28 -12.66 -2.38
CA TRP A 74 -24.41 -11.52 -2.10
C TRP A 74 -24.41 -10.47 -3.21
N ASN A 75 -24.38 -10.90 -4.47
CA ASN A 75 -24.44 -9.97 -5.60
C ASN A 75 -25.79 -9.23 -5.68
N THR A 76 -26.88 -9.89 -5.31
CA THR A 76 -28.22 -9.28 -5.28
C THR A 76 -28.33 -8.26 -4.15
N GLU A 77 -27.86 -8.60 -2.95
CA GLU A 77 -27.82 -7.70 -1.79
C GLU A 77 -26.91 -6.48 -2.04
N SER A 78 -25.73 -6.71 -2.65
CA SER A 78 -24.82 -5.64 -3.06
C SER A 78 -25.51 -4.60 -3.94
N SER A 79 -26.25 -5.05 -4.97
CA SER A 79 -26.97 -4.16 -5.86
C SER A 79 -28.13 -3.44 -5.17
N ARG A 80 -28.82 -4.13 -4.25
CA ARG A 80 -29.98 -3.59 -3.52
C ARG A 80 -29.61 -2.47 -2.56
N TYR A 81 -28.49 -2.65 -1.82
CA TYR A 81 -28.11 -1.75 -0.73
C TYR A 81 -27.02 -0.73 -1.11
N GLY A 82 -26.43 -0.85 -2.31
CA GLY A 82 -25.33 0.03 -2.74
C GLY A 82 -24.06 -0.13 -1.90
N ILE A 83 -23.85 -1.34 -1.34
CA ILE A 83 -22.69 -1.72 -0.56
C ILE A 83 -22.08 -2.96 -1.19
N GLN A 84 -20.78 -2.93 -1.53
CA GLN A 84 -20.15 -4.02 -2.25
C GLN A 84 -20.08 -5.31 -1.42
N LEU A 85 -20.50 -6.40 -2.06
CA LEU A 85 -20.39 -7.77 -1.61
C LEU A 85 -19.90 -8.61 -2.79
N ASP A 86 -18.62 -8.97 -2.81
CA ASP A 86 -18.11 -9.86 -3.85
C ASP A 86 -18.38 -11.31 -3.50
N GLY A 87 -19.47 -11.85 -4.02
CA GLY A 87 -19.87 -13.24 -3.81
C GLY A 87 -18.99 -14.27 -4.54
N SER A 88 -18.05 -13.86 -5.39
CA SER A 88 -17.24 -14.80 -6.18
C SER A 88 -16.33 -15.69 -5.32
N ILE A 89 -16.05 -15.30 -4.08
CA ILE A 89 -15.29 -16.13 -3.14
C ILE A 89 -15.93 -17.50 -2.93
N TRP A 90 -17.27 -17.57 -2.89
CA TRP A 90 -17.99 -18.82 -2.65
C TRP A 90 -17.76 -19.85 -3.75
N THR A 91 -17.63 -19.40 -4.99
CA THR A 91 -17.41 -20.30 -6.13
C THR A 91 -15.94 -20.55 -6.45
N LYS A 92 -15.05 -19.63 -6.09
CA LYS A 92 -13.60 -19.77 -6.31
C LYS A 92 -12.92 -20.55 -5.20
N LYS A 93 -13.11 -20.09 -3.96
CA LYS A 93 -12.52 -20.66 -2.75
C LYS A 93 -13.44 -20.40 -1.56
N PRO A 94 -14.45 -21.26 -1.34
CA PRO A 94 -15.39 -21.09 -0.22
C PRO A 94 -14.67 -20.96 1.11
N ILE A 95 -15.12 -20.02 1.95
CA ILE A 95 -14.61 -19.83 3.30
C ILE A 95 -14.88 -21.08 4.13
N ALA A 96 -13.85 -21.66 4.70
CA ALA A 96 -13.96 -22.91 5.43
C ALA A 96 -14.76 -22.77 6.73
N SER A 97 -14.56 -21.66 7.46
CA SER A 97 -15.20 -21.39 8.76
C SER A 97 -15.08 -19.90 9.11
N SER A 98 -16.06 -19.37 9.86
CA SER A 98 -15.95 -18.01 10.46
C SER A 98 -15.29 -18.03 11.84
N THR A 99 -15.06 -19.21 12.42
CA THR A 99 -14.48 -19.36 13.77
C THR A 99 -13.10 -18.71 13.90
N PRO A 100 -12.13 -18.89 12.98
CA PRO A 100 -10.81 -18.25 13.10
C PRO A 100 -10.89 -16.72 13.19
N ALA A 101 -11.71 -16.10 12.34
CA ALA A 101 -11.91 -14.65 12.35
C ALA A 101 -12.65 -14.16 13.60
N SER A 102 -13.56 -14.96 14.16
CA SER A 102 -14.24 -14.65 15.43
C SER A 102 -13.27 -14.73 16.63
N LEU A 103 -12.40 -15.73 16.69
CA LEU A 103 -11.35 -15.80 17.72
C LEU A 103 -10.35 -14.64 17.59
N ALA A 104 -9.97 -14.28 16.37
CA ALA A 104 -9.11 -13.15 16.10
C ALA A 104 -9.72 -11.81 16.56
N TYR A 105 -11.04 -11.64 16.44
CA TYR A 105 -11.73 -10.48 17.01
C TYR A 105 -11.55 -10.40 18.54
N TYR A 106 -11.72 -11.52 19.26
CA TYR A 106 -11.53 -11.53 20.72
C TYR A 106 -10.07 -11.33 21.14
N ALA A 107 -9.11 -11.82 20.35
CA ALA A 107 -7.70 -11.51 20.57
C ALA A 107 -7.41 -9.99 20.40
N ALA A 108 -8.02 -9.36 19.41
CA ALA A 108 -7.94 -7.92 19.24
C ALA A 108 -8.61 -7.16 20.39
N GLU A 109 -9.77 -7.63 20.87
CA GLU A 109 -10.53 -7.01 21.95
C GLU A 109 -9.80 -7.04 23.29
N ILE A 110 -9.09 -8.13 23.59
CA ILE A 110 -8.25 -8.25 24.81
C ILE A 110 -7.16 -7.18 24.80
N GLN A 111 -6.55 -6.90 23.67
CA GLN A 111 -5.54 -5.84 23.57
C GLN A 111 -6.16 -4.44 23.63
N SER A 112 -7.23 -4.19 22.89
CA SER A 112 -7.92 -2.91 22.81
C SER A 112 -9.31 -3.05 22.19
N PRO A 113 -10.40 -2.80 22.95
CA PRO A 113 -11.76 -2.80 22.42
C PRO A 113 -11.96 -1.85 21.23
N GLU A 114 -11.32 -0.67 21.26
CA GLU A 114 -11.40 0.30 20.16
C GLU A 114 -10.74 -0.21 18.89
N LYS A 115 -9.58 -0.86 19.01
CA LYS A 115 -8.89 -1.45 17.86
C LYS A 115 -9.62 -2.69 17.33
N ALA A 116 -10.32 -3.45 18.19
CA ALA A 116 -11.13 -4.58 17.78
C ALA A 116 -12.31 -4.17 16.88
N ILE A 117 -12.93 -3.00 17.13
CA ILE A 117 -13.98 -2.45 16.25
C ILE A 117 -13.39 -2.09 14.87
N LYS A 118 -12.18 -1.55 14.83
CA LYS A 118 -11.47 -1.28 13.56
C LYS A 118 -11.06 -2.59 12.87
N PHE A 119 -10.56 -3.54 13.65
CA PHE A 119 -10.14 -4.86 13.14
C PHE A 119 -11.27 -5.60 12.43
N ILE A 120 -12.47 -5.70 13.05
CA ILE A 120 -13.62 -6.36 12.40
C ILE A 120 -14.02 -5.65 11.10
N ARG A 121 -13.92 -4.32 11.04
CA ARG A 121 -14.16 -3.59 9.79
C ARG A 121 -13.14 -3.95 8.71
N VAL A 122 -11.86 -3.98 9.04
CA VAL A 122 -10.77 -4.29 8.09
C VAL A 122 -10.90 -5.71 7.55
N ILE A 123 -11.13 -6.72 8.38
CA ILE A 123 -11.28 -8.10 7.88
C ILE A 123 -12.53 -8.28 7.02
N ARG A 124 -13.61 -7.56 7.30
CA ARG A 124 -14.80 -7.53 6.44
C ARG A 124 -14.53 -6.85 5.11
N GLU A 125 -13.76 -5.77 5.06
CA GLU A 125 -13.32 -5.15 3.81
C GLU A 125 -12.43 -6.11 3.00
N MET A 126 -11.54 -6.83 3.65
CA MET A 126 -10.74 -7.89 2.99
C MET A 126 -11.62 -8.97 2.36
N LEU A 127 -12.67 -9.39 3.06
CA LEU A 127 -13.62 -10.38 2.55
C LEU A 127 -14.51 -9.82 1.44
N PHE A 128 -15.28 -8.77 1.75
CA PHE A 128 -16.38 -8.30 0.90
C PHE A 128 -15.94 -7.41 -0.28
N LEU A 129 -14.81 -6.70 -0.13
CA LEU A 129 -14.28 -5.82 -1.17
C LEU A 129 -13.09 -6.41 -1.93
N GLN A 130 -12.27 -7.23 -1.27
CA GLN A 130 -11.00 -7.73 -1.82
C GLN A 130 -11.02 -9.24 -2.11
N ASN A 131 -12.13 -9.92 -1.78
CA ASN A 131 -12.33 -11.35 -2.01
C ASN A 131 -11.26 -12.24 -1.33
N LYS A 132 -10.77 -11.83 -0.16
CA LYS A 132 -9.77 -12.56 0.63
C LYS A 132 -10.44 -13.51 1.63
N ASP A 133 -9.87 -14.69 1.76
CA ASP A 133 -10.33 -15.70 2.73
C ASP A 133 -9.87 -15.34 4.16
N ILE A 134 -10.75 -14.76 4.95
CA ILE A 134 -10.48 -14.34 6.33
C ILE A 134 -10.44 -15.49 7.34
N SER A 135 -10.54 -16.74 6.91
CA SER A 135 -10.21 -17.90 7.75
C SER A 135 -8.69 -18.16 7.83
N GLU A 136 -7.91 -17.53 6.95
CA GLU A 136 -6.46 -17.70 6.90
C GLU A 136 -5.74 -16.73 7.83
N ASN A 137 -4.83 -17.24 8.65
CA ASN A 137 -4.08 -16.45 9.64
C ASN A 137 -3.35 -15.25 9.03
N ARG A 138 -2.81 -15.39 7.81
CA ARG A 138 -2.10 -14.28 7.12
C ARG A 138 -2.96 -13.02 7.00
N HIS A 139 -4.22 -13.15 6.62
CA HIS A 139 -5.11 -12.01 6.47
C HIS A 139 -5.48 -11.39 7.83
N LEU A 140 -5.62 -12.24 8.86
CA LEU A 140 -5.87 -11.80 10.22
C LEU A 140 -4.66 -11.02 10.80
N VAL A 141 -3.45 -11.51 10.56
CA VAL A 141 -2.20 -10.82 10.94
C VAL A 141 -2.06 -9.48 10.23
N THR A 142 -2.31 -9.46 8.91
CA THR A 142 -2.28 -8.20 8.14
C THR A 142 -3.26 -7.18 8.69
N ALA A 143 -4.48 -7.59 9.02
CA ALA A 143 -5.48 -6.71 9.63
C ALA A 143 -5.06 -6.22 11.02
N ALA A 144 -4.49 -7.09 11.85
CA ALA A 144 -3.99 -6.73 13.17
C ALA A 144 -2.89 -5.66 13.10
N HIS A 145 -1.94 -5.84 12.20
CA HIS A 145 -0.89 -4.85 11.94
C HIS A 145 -1.47 -3.50 11.45
N GLN A 146 -2.43 -3.55 10.51
CA GLN A 146 -3.05 -2.34 9.93
C GLN A 146 -3.76 -1.49 10.99
N VAL A 147 -4.38 -2.11 12.01
CA VAL A 147 -5.04 -1.38 13.09
C VAL A 147 -4.11 -1.09 14.28
N GLY A 148 -2.82 -1.42 14.15
CA GLY A 148 -1.80 -1.11 15.15
C GLY A 148 -1.87 -1.98 16.41
N LEU A 149 -2.31 -3.24 16.31
CA LEU A 149 -2.18 -4.23 17.37
C LEU A 149 -0.73 -4.73 17.46
N ASP A 150 -0.31 -5.19 18.64
CA ASP A 150 0.93 -5.93 18.79
C ASP A 150 0.76 -7.33 18.21
N VAL A 151 1.38 -7.58 17.06
CA VAL A 151 1.18 -8.81 16.28
C VAL A 151 1.67 -10.07 17.01
N PRO A 152 2.85 -10.09 17.64
CA PRO A 152 3.28 -11.23 18.45
C PRO A 152 2.28 -11.62 19.54
N THR A 153 1.81 -10.64 20.32
CA THR A 153 0.78 -10.85 21.35
C THR A 153 -0.53 -11.32 20.74
N PHE A 154 -0.97 -10.71 19.62
CA PHE A 154 -2.18 -11.09 18.91
C PHE A 154 -2.17 -12.56 18.47
N LEU A 155 -1.06 -13.04 17.93
CA LEU A 155 -0.89 -14.44 17.50
C LEU A 155 -0.90 -15.41 18.70
N ALA A 156 -0.30 -15.02 19.81
CA ALA A 156 -0.34 -15.82 21.04
C ALA A 156 -1.77 -15.88 21.61
N ASP A 157 -2.47 -14.76 21.59
CA ASP A 157 -3.82 -14.64 22.14
C ASP A 157 -4.85 -15.45 21.34
N ILE A 158 -4.77 -15.49 20.00
CA ILE A 158 -5.71 -16.29 19.17
C ILE A 158 -5.79 -17.75 19.62
N GLY A 159 -4.68 -18.34 20.07
CA GLY A 159 -4.61 -19.72 20.57
C GLY A 159 -4.84 -19.86 22.08
N SER A 160 -5.11 -18.76 22.79
CA SER A 160 -5.21 -18.77 24.24
C SER A 160 -6.55 -19.33 24.75
N SER A 161 -6.54 -19.83 26.00
CA SER A 161 -7.76 -20.25 26.70
C SER A 161 -8.71 -19.08 26.92
N ASP A 162 -8.19 -17.89 27.14
CA ASP A 162 -8.98 -16.69 27.45
C ASP A 162 -9.81 -16.23 26.26
N VAL A 163 -9.21 -16.22 25.06
CA VAL A 163 -9.90 -15.93 23.80
C VAL A 163 -10.97 -16.99 23.51
N TYR A 164 -10.62 -18.27 23.71
CA TYR A 164 -11.58 -19.34 23.50
C TYR A 164 -12.76 -19.26 24.50
N GLN A 165 -12.49 -18.88 25.75
CA GLN A 165 -13.52 -18.71 26.76
C GLN A 165 -14.49 -17.57 26.38
N LYS A 166 -13.99 -16.42 25.92
CA LYS A 166 -14.83 -15.31 25.42
C LYS A 166 -15.74 -15.74 24.25
N PHE A 167 -15.21 -16.55 23.34
CA PHE A 167 -15.99 -17.09 22.22
C PHE A 167 -17.10 -18.03 22.69
N ILE A 168 -16.83 -18.88 23.69
CA ILE A 168 -17.85 -19.76 24.29
C ILE A 168 -18.90 -18.96 25.05
N GLU A 169 -18.50 -17.92 25.78
CA GLU A 169 -19.42 -16.99 26.45
C GLU A 169 -20.37 -16.33 25.46
N ALA A 170 -19.86 -15.86 24.32
CA ALA A 170 -20.70 -15.29 23.27
C ALA A 170 -21.72 -16.28 22.71
N LYS A 171 -21.33 -17.56 22.55
CA LYS A 171 -22.26 -18.65 22.16
C LYS A 171 -23.29 -18.93 23.25
N HIS A 172 -22.91 -18.87 24.53
CA HIS A 172 -23.81 -18.98 25.66
C HIS A 172 -24.82 -17.84 25.69
N ASP A 173 -24.34 -16.58 25.56
CA ASP A 173 -25.19 -15.39 25.51
C ASP A 173 -26.18 -15.45 24.35
N LYS A 174 -25.73 -15.89 23.17
CA LYS A 174 -26.61 -16.16 22.04
C LYS A 174 -27.79 -17.07 22.40
N ASN A 175 -27.53 -18.18 23.12
CA ASN A 175 -28.56 -19.11 23.54
C ASN A 175 -29.45 -18.50 24.63
N GLN A 176 -28.87 -17.80 25.61
CA GLN A 176 -29.60 -17.15 26.69
C GLN A 176 -30.58 -16.09 26.15
N PHE A 177 -30.17 -15.31 25.16
CA PHE A 177 -31.02 -14.32 24.51
C PHE A 177 -31.89 -14.90 23.38
N ASN A 178 -31.86 -16.20 23.12
CA ASN A 178 -32.58 -16.86 22.04
C ASN A 178 -32.33 -16.21 20.66
N ILE A 179 -31.06 -15.92 20.36
CA ILE A 179 -30.66 -15.35 19.06
C ILE A 179 -30.54 -16.47 18.03
N THR A 180 -31.36 -16.41 16.99
CA THR A 180 -31.42 -17.42 15.93
C THR A 180 -30.76 -16.98 14.62
N GLN A 181 -30.53 -15.68 14.45
CA GLN A 181 -29.97 -15.11 13.24
C GLN A 181 -29.07 -13.90 13.51
N TYR A 182 -28.28 -13.52 12.50
CA TYR A 182 -27.38 -12.36 12.53
C TYR A 182 -27.75 -11.38 11.41
N PRO A 183 -27.62 -10.05 11.64
CA PRO A 183 -27.35 -9.41 12.92
C PRO A 183 -28.56 -9.46 13.87
N SER A 184 -28.28 -9.37 15.18
CA SER A 184 -29.31 -9.17 16.21
C SER A 184 -28.82 -8.18 17.25
N LEU A 185 -29.68 -7.29 17.70
CA LEU A 185 -29.38 -6.28 18.72
C LEU A 185 -30.21 -6.56 19.97
N VAL A 186 -29.55 -6.56 21.12
CA VAL A 186 -30.19 -6.66 22.44
C VAL A 186 -29.85 -5.41 23.22
N PHE A 187 -30.89 -4.69 23.65
CA PHE A 187 -30.79 -3.47 24.42
C PHE A 187 -31.16 -3.76 25.87
N ILE A 188 -30.33 -3.35 26.82
CA ILE A 188 -30.51 -3.58 28.24
C ILE A 188 -30.33 -2.22 28.96
N ASN A 189 -31.36 -1.77 29.65
CA ASN A 189 -31.24 -0.55 30.46
C ASN A 189 -30.62 -0.82 31.84
N GLU A 190 -30.37 0.24 32.62
CA GLU A 190 -29.79 0.12 33.96
C GLU A 190 -30.70 -0.65 34.95
N GLU A 191 -32.01 -0.67 34.72
CA GLU A 191 -32.98 -1.44 35.50
C GLU A 191 -33.02 -2.93 35.12
N GLY A 192 -32.26 -3.35 34.06
CA GLY A 192 -32.22 -4.73 33.58
C GLY A 192 -33.40 -5.09 32.67
N GLU A 193 -34.16 -4.11 32.19
CA GLU A 193 -35.17 -4.33 31.17
C GLU A 193 -34.53 -4.62 29.82
N ILE A 194 -35.01 -5.65 29.13
CA ILE A 194 -34.42 -6.16 27.90
C ILE A 194 -35.41 -5.97 26.75
N ALA A 195 -34.96 -5.35 25.68
CA ALA A 195 -35.64 -5.33 24.40
C ALA A 195 -34.73 -5.87 23.29
N LYS A 196 -35.30 -6.50 22.28
CA LYS A 196 -34.56 -7.16 21.19
C LYS A 196 -35.07 -6.70 19.84
N SER A 197 -34.14 -6.51 18.91
CA SER A 197 -34.43 -6.37 17.50
C SER A 197 -33.68 -7.49 16.76
N ILE A 198 -34.43 -8.45 16.19
CA ILE A 198 -33.89 -9.72 15.70
C ILE A 198 -34.10 -9.88 14.20
N ASP A 199 -34.94 -9.02 13.55
CA ASP A 199 -35.44 -9.35 12.22
C ASP A 199 -34.89 -8.43 11.13
N LEU A 200 -34.00 -9.00 10.29
CA LEU A 200 -33.70 -8.51 8.93
C LEU A 200 -34.30 -9.50 7.93
N SER A 201 -35.63 -9.70 8.00
CA SER A 201 -36.30 -10.44 6.92
C SER A 201 -36.22 -9.64 5.61
N GLU A 202 -36.29 -10.32 4.45
CA GLU A 202 -36.25 -9.68 3.12
C GLU A 202 -37.32 -8.61 2.93
N SER A 203 -38.32 -8.54 3.80
CA SER A 203 -39.44 -7.61 3.76
C SER A 203 -39.22 -6.30 4.53
N VAL A 204 -38.19 -6.24 5.44
CA VAL A 204 -37.93 -5.06 6.27
C VAL A 204 -36.85 -4.20 5.67
N SER A 205 -37.10 -2.91 5.48
CA SER A 205 -36.06 -1.99 5.05
C SER A 205 -35.10 -1.66 6.21
N LEU A 206 -33.86 -1.34 5.90
CA LEU A 206 -32.90 -0.89 6.93
C LEU A 206 -33.35 0.39 7.65
N MET A 207 -34.15 1.23 6.99
CA MET A 207 -34.72 2.43 7.62
C MET A 207 -35.81 2.07 8.63
N ASP A 208 -36.65 1.08 8.32
CA ASP A 208 -37.68 0.60 9.27
C ASP A 208 -37.04 -0.07 10.48
N LEU A 209 -35.96 -0.83 10.24
CA LEU A 209 -35.17 -1.43 11.31
C LEU A 209 -34.54 -0.36 12.22
N TYR A 210 -33.99 0.69 11.62
CA TYR A 210 -33.43 1.81 12.39
C TYR A 210 -34.49 2.53 13.20
N ALA A 211 -35.66 2.76 12.65
CA ALA A 211 -36.80 3.35 13.35
C ALA A 211 -37.26 2.46 14.53
N ASP A 212 -37.20 1.13 14.38
CA ASP A 212 -37.49 0.21 15.49
C ASP A 212 -36.46 0.32 16.61
N TRP A 213 -35.18 0.45 16.30
CA TRP A 213 -34.14 0.69 17.30
C TRP A 213 -34.34 2.00 18.07
N GLU A 214 -34.72 3.07 17.34
CA GLU A 214 -35.06 4.35 17.98
C GLU A 214 -36.28 4.24 18.89
N ARG A 215 -37.31 3.49 18.50
CA ARG A 215 -38.47 3.21 19.33
C ARG A 215 -38.08 2.46 20.60
N ILE A 216 -37.27 1.40 20.50
CA ILE A 216 -36.73 0.65 21.63
C ILE A 216 -35.96 1.58 22.60
N LEU A 217 -35.05 2.39 22.09
CA LEU A 217 -34.29 3.34 22.92
C LEU A 217 -35.19 4.34 23.61
N ASN A 218 -36.22 4.83 22.92
CA ASN A 218 -37.17 5.76 23.50
C ASN A 218 -37.97 5.12 24.65
N GLU A 219 -38.39 3.88 24.50
CA GLU A 219 -39.08 3.09 25.52
C GLU A 219 -38.19 2.84 26.73
N LEU A 220 -36.96 2.32 26.53
CA LEU A 220 -36.03 2.00 27.61
C LEU A 220 -35.46 3.23 28.35
N THR A 221 -35.57 4.42 27.75
CA THR A 221 -35.15 5.69 28.39
C THR A 221 -36.31 6.54 28.88
N ASN A 222 -37.54 6.01 28.92
CA ASN A 222 -38.77 6.70 29.34
C ASN A 222 -38.98 8.01 28.55
N GLY A 223 -38.84 7.99 27.26
CA GLY A 223 -39.09 9.10 26.35
C GLY A 223 -37.99 10.16 26.30
N ASN A 224 -36.80 9.89 26.84
CA ASN A 224 -35.66 10.82 26.81
C ASN A 224 -34.37 10.17 26.28
N PRO A 225 -34.32 9.73 25.00
CA PRO A 225 -33.18 9.03 24.44
C PRO A 225 -31.96 9.92 24.15
N ARG A 226 -32.07 11.26 24.37
CA ARG A 226 -30.98 12.25 24.15
C ARG A 226 -30.31 12.13 22.78
N LYS A 227 -31.11 11.98 21.74
CA LYS A 227 -30.64 11.93 20.37
C LYS A 227 -29.82 13.19 20.03
N GLN A 228 -28.61 13.00 19.51
CA GLN A 228 -27.75 14.04 18.98
C GLN A 228 -27.87 14.05 17.45
N VAL A 229 -28.78 14.84 16.90
CA VAL A 229 -28.87 15.02 15.45
C VAL A 229 -27.84 16.09 15.07
N LYS A 230 -26.70 15.67 14.55
CA LYS A 230 -25.72 16.56 13.93
C LYS A 230 -25.53 16.15 12.49
N THR A 231 -25.75 17.09 11.57
CA THR A 231 -25.16 16.96 10.23
C THR A 231 -23.66 17.08 10.38
N ARG A 232 -22.93 16.15 9.76
CA ARG A 232 -21.46 16.09 9.82
C ARG A 232 -20.89 16.30 8.43
N LEU A 233 -19.82 17.07 8.32
CA LEU A 233 -19.09 17.19 7.07
C LEU A 233 -18.57 15.82 6.62
N VAL A 234 -18.44 15.62 5.32
CA VAL A 234 -17.92 14.36 4.73
C VAL A 234 -16.53 14.06 5.28
N SER A 235 -15.68 15.09 5.41
CA SER A 235 -14.34 14.97 6.00
C SER A 235 -14.38 14.51 7.45
N GLU A 236 -15.32 14.99 8.27
CA GLU A 236 -15.49 14.55 9.67
C GLU A 236 -15.93 13.09 9.74
N VAL A 237 -16.86 12.68 8.88
CA VAL A 237 -17.32 11.28 8.82
C VAL A 237 -16.19 10.34 8.41
N LEU A 238 -15.40 10.72 7.41
CA LEU A 238 -14.26 9.90 6.94
C LEU A 238 -13.05 9.90 7.88
N ASN A 239 -12.98 10.81 8.83
CA ASN A 239 -11.96 10.76 9.89
C ASN A 239 -12.22 9.64 10.92
N ASP A 240 -13.48 9.28 11.11
CA ASP A 240 -13.85 8.20 12.05
C ASP A 240 -13.73 6.80 11.40
N TYR A 241 -13.74 6.72 10.07
CA TYR A 241 -13.77 5.46 9.33
C TYR A 241 -12.76 5.48 8.20
N GLU A 242 -12.01 4.41 8.06
CA GLU A 242 -10.91 4.33 7.07
C GLU A 242 -11.43 4.37 5.63
N ARG A 243 -12.56 3.73 5.37
CA ARG A 243 -13.18 3.67 4.04
C ARG A 243 -14.70 3.55 4.16
N LEU A 244 -15.44 4.32 3.36
CA LEU A 244 -16.90 4.28 3.30
C LEU A 244 -17.41 4.33 1.86
N SER A 245 -18.50 3.63 1.57
CA SER A 245 -19.25 3.81 0.33
C SER A 245 -20.00 5.13 0.30
N LEU A 246 -20.41 5.56 -0.89
CA LEU A 246 -21.24 6.76 -1.02
C LEU A 246 -22.53 6.66 -0.17
N SER A 247 -23.17 5.49 -0.15
CA SER A 247 -24.39 5.25 0.63
C SER A 247 -24.16 5.41 2.13
N GLU A 248 -23.03 4.88 2.64
CA GLU A 248 -22.63 5.04 4.06
C GLU A 248 -22.36 6.51 4.38
N ILE A 249 -21.67 7.25 3.52
CA ILE A 249 -21.37 8.68 3.73
C ILE A 249 -22.66 9.49 3.79
N ILE A 250 -23.61 9.26 2.88
CA ILE A 250 -24.91 9.94 2.89
C ILE A 250 -25.65 9.67 4.20
N LEU A 251 -25.66 8.40 4.62
CA LEU A 251 -26.33 7.97 5.86
C LEU A 251 -25.71 8.61 7.11
N LEU A 252 -24.39 8.62 7.21
CA LEU A 252 -23.64 9.06 8.39
C LEU A 252 -23.47 10.58 8.48
N SER A 253 -23.42 11.28 7.33
CA SER A 253 -23.35 12.75 7.30
C SER A 253 -24.68 13.41 7.61
N GLY A 254 -25.79 12.73 7.33
CA GLY A 254 -27.15 13.30 7.43
C GLY A 254 -27.46 14.34 6.34
N PHE A 255 -26.57 14.58 5.40
CA PHE A 255 -26.80 15.47 4.26
C PHE A 255 -27.53 14.77 3.12
N ARG A 256 -28.24 15.55 2.30
CA ARG A 256 -28.80 15.07 1.04
C ARG A 256 -27.66 14.70 0.08
N GLU A 257 -27.86 13.66 -0.73
CA GLU A 257 -26.87 13.14 -1.69
C GLU A 257 -26.21 14.23 -2.55
N LYS A 258 -26.97 15.20 -3.03
CA LYS A 258 -26.44 16.30 -3.84
C LYS A 258 -25.33 17.09 -3.12
N LEU A 259 -25.51 17.37 -1.83
CA LEU A 259 -24.51 18.08 -1.02
C LEU A 259 -23.30 17.22 -0.74
N VAL A 260 -23.50 15.95 -0.38
CA VAL A 260 -22.44 14.97 -0.19
C VAL A 260 -21.56 14.85 -1.46
N ARG A 261 -22.18 14.69 -2.63
CA ARG A 261 -21.44 14.62 -3.90
C ARG A 261 -20.72 15.93 -4.25
N GLN A 262 -21.25 17.08 -3.84
CA GLN A 262 -20.58 18.36 -4.03
C GLN A 262 -19.33 18.47 -3.15
N GLU A 263 -19.43 18.11 -1.88
CA GLU A 263 -18.30 18.12 -0.94
C GLU A 263 -17.25 17.07 -1.35
N LEU A 264 -17.67 15.85 -1.69
CA LEU A 264 -16.77 14.80 -2.21
C LEU A 264 -15.96 15.27 -3.42
N ARG A 265 -16.62 15.96 -4.38
CA ARG A 265 -15.90 16.52 -5.55
C ARG A 265 -14.90 17.59 -5.16
N SER A 266 -15.15 18.40 -4.15
CA SER A 266 -14.19 19.36 -3.64
C SER A 266 -12.99 18.67 -3.03
N LEU A 267 -13.25 17.77 -2.06
CA LEU A 267 -12.20 17.05 -1.34
C LEU A 267 -11.34 16.15 -2.25
N LEU A 268 -11.94 15.58 -3.33
CA LEU A 268 -11.20 14.83 -4.35
C LEU A 268 -10.29 15.74 -5.19
N ARG A 269 -10.79 16.94 -5.58
CA ARG A 269 -9.97 17.93 -6.32
C ARG A 269 -8.82 18.47 -5.49
N GLU A 270 -9.03 18.60 -4.19
CA GLU A 270 -8.03 19.04 -3.20
C GLU A 270 -7.06 17.92 -2.81
N GLY A 271 -7.25 16.70 -3.33
CA GLY A 271 -6.41 15.55 -2.99
C GLY A 271 -6.55 15.06 -1.54
N ILE A 272 -7.56 15.54 -0.83
CA ILE A 272 -7.84 15.12 0.57
C ILE A 272 -8.42 13.73 0.62
N LEU A 273 -9.21 13.37 -0.40
CA LEU A 273 -9.84 12.05 -0.53
C LEU A 273 -9.35 11.29 -1.76
N ILE A 274 -9.43 9.98 -1.67
CA ILE A 274 -9.26 9.05 -2.78
C ILE A 274 -10.58 8.34 -3.01
N ARG A 275 -10.96 8.21 -4.30
CA ARG A 275 -12.08 7.39 -4.74
C ARG A 275 -11.58 6.06 -5.27
N GLU A 276 -12.15 4.99 -4.78
CA GLU A 276 -11.90 3.62 -5.20
C GLU A 276 -13.18 3.02 -5.77
N LEU A 277 -13.05 2.13 -6.77
CA LEU A 277 -14.17 1.37 -7.31
C LEU A 277 -14.01 -0.10 -6.88
N HIS A 278 -15.02 -0.59 -6.14
CA HIS A 278 -15.16 -2.00 -5.83
C HIS A 278 -16.40 -2.52 -6.57
N GLY A 279 -16.18 -3.32 -7.60
CA GLY A 279 -17.25 -3.62 -8.56
C GLY A 279 -17.76 -2.35 -9.24
N SER A 280 -19.04 -2.06 -9.12
CA SER A 280 -19.68 -0.83 -9.62
C SER A 280 -19.91 0.24 -8.53
N ILE A 281 -19.49 -0.02 -7.29
CA ILE A 281 -19.78 0.84 -6.14
C ILE A 281 -18.57 1.71 -5.80
N GLU A 282 -18.83 3.01 -5.63
CA GLU A 282 -17.82 4.00 -5.23
C GLU A 282 -17.60 3.96 -3.72
N TYR A 283 -16.33 3.83 -3.33
CA TYR A 283 -15.83 3.99 -1.98
C TYR A 283 -14.91 5.18 -1.90
N TYR A 284 -14.88 5.81 -0.75
CA TYR A 284 -14.06 6.98 -0.47
C TYR A 284 -13.28 6.74 0.81
N ARG A 285 -12.02 7.12 0.80
CA ARG A 285 -11.17 7.13 2.00
C ARG A 285 -10.36 8.41 2.07
N ASN A 286 -9.91 8.75 3.26
CA ASN A 286 -8.93 9.81 3.41
C ASN A 286 -7.66 9.44 2.63
N ASN A 287 -7.10 10.43 1.98
CA ASN A 287 -5.76 10.30 1.42
C ASN A 287 -4.77 10.29 2.60
N THR A 288 -4.38 9.08 3.02
CA THR A 288 -3.43 8.88 4.12
C THR A 288 -1.97 8.98 3.66
N THR A 289 -1.75 9.29 2.38
CA THR A 289 -0.40 9.58 1.91
C THR A 289 0.10 10.85 2.62
N PRO A 290 1.35 10.89 3.06
CA PRO A 290 1.90 12.09 3.68
C PRO A 290 2.02 13.25 2.69
N PHE A 291 1.72 13.00 1.41
CA PHE A 291 1.90 13.91 0.30
C PHE A 291 0.59 14.64 -0.03
N LYS A 292 0.57 15.94 0.14
CA LYS A 292 -0.56 16.81 -0.16
C LYS A 292 -0.13 17.89 -1.15
N LEU A 293 -0.10 17.52 -2.42
CA LEU A 293 0.25 18.47 -3.48
C LEU A 293 -0.87 19.52 -3.64
N LYS A 294 -0.48 20.79 -3.58
CA LYS A 294 -1.37 21.93 -3.82
C LYS A 294 -1.18 22.38 -5.28
N LYS A 295 -2.20 22.22 -6.11
CA LYS A 295 -2.19 22.79 -7.46
C LYS A 295 -2.08 24.31 -7.36
N ASP A 296 -1.30 24.90 -8.26
CA ASP A 296 -1.02 26.34 -8.29
C ASP A 296 -0.31 26.89 -7.03
N GLY A 297 0.36 25.99 -6.25
CA GLY A 297 1.04 26.36 -5.02
C GLY A 297 2.53 26.69 -5.17
N PHE A 298 3.12 26.46 -6.34
CA PHE A 298 4.55 26.75 -6.55
C PHE A 298 4.79 28.25 -6.73
N LEU A 299 5.81 28.77 -6.01
CA LEU A 299 6.17 30.19 -6.04
C LEU A 299 7.19 30.54 -7.14
N PHE A 300 7.50 29.60 -8.03
CA PHE A 300 8.35 29.80 -9.20
C PHE A 300 7.59 29.47 -10.48
N ASN A 301 7.93 30.15 -11.57
CA ASN A 301 7.22 30.03 -12.85
C ASN A 301 7.90 29.06 -13.81
N ASN A 302 9.20 28.81 -13.62
CA ASN A 302 9.95 27.89 -14.47
C ASN A 302 10.93 27.04 -13.67
N ALA A 303 11.17 25.83 -14.15
CA ALA A 303 12.04 24.85 -13.54
C ALA A 303 12.79 24.03 -14.58
N ALA A 304 13.93 23.46 -14.18
CA ALA A 304 14.67 22.49 -14.97
C ALA A 304 14.74 21.14 -14.29
N VAL A 305 14.42 20.06 -15.01
CA VAL A 305 14.55 18.67 -14.55
C VAL A 305 15.71 18.01 -15.31
N LEU A 306 16.77 17.72 -14.58
CA LEU A 306 18.03 17.21 -15.12
C LEU A 306 18.10 15.70 -14.89
N GLY A 307 17.67 14.93 -15.88
CA GLY A 307 17.44 13.49 -15.85
C GLY A 307 15.96 13.14 -15.69
N THR A 308 15.39 12.45 -16.68
CA THR A 308 13.99 11.98 -16.69
C THR A 308 13.85 10.48 -16.44
N GLY A 309 14.62 9.96 -15.50
CA GLY A 309 14.44 8.61 -14.95
C GLY A 309 13.16 8.50 -14.11
N VAL A 310 13.09 7.50 -13.23
CA VAL A 310 11.90 7.25 -12.38
C VAL A 310 11.50 8.51 -11.60
N CYS A 311 12.42 9.12 -10.88
CA CYS A 311 12.20 10.33 -10.09
C CYS A 311 11.89 11.56 -10.95
N GLY A 312 12.72 11.83 -11.96
CA GLY A 312 12.60 13.03 -12.77
C GLY A 312 11.33 13.09 -13.60
N THR A 313 10.83 11.93 -14.09
CA THR A 313 9.53 11.85 -14.76
C THR A 313 8.39 12.24 -13.82
N TYR A 314 8.43 11.77 -12.58
CA TYR A 314 7.46 12.15 -11.55
C TYR A 314 7.48 13.66 -11.29
N VAL A 315 8.67 14.23 -11.06
CA VAL A 315 8.85 15.68 -10.83
C VAL A 315 8.34 16.49 -12.02
N LYS A 316 8.81 16.18 -13.23
CA LYS A 316 8.41 16.85 -14.47
C LYS A 316 6.90 16.89 -14.63
N THR A 317 6.25 15.72 -14.49
CA THR A 317 4.80 15.60 -14.68
C THR A 317 4.02 16.50 -13.72
N ILE A 318 4.40 16.54 -12.45
CA ILE A 318 3.70 17.35 -11.45
C ILE A 318 3.89 18.85 -11.74
N LEU A 319 5.10 19.27 -12.05
CA LEU A 319 5.38 20.67 -12.38
C LEU A 319 4.57 21.13 -13.60
N GLU A 320 4.57 20.34 -14.68
CA GLU A 320 3.78 20.63 -15.88
C GLU A 320 2.27 20.65 -15.61
N MET A 321 1.74 19.68 -14.84
CA MET A 321 0.33 19.65 -14.42
C MET A 321 -0.05 20.86 -13.57
N SER A 322 0.90 21.48 -12.88
CA SER A 322 0.72 22.67 -12.05
C SER A 322 1.00 23.98 -12.79
N GLY A 323 1.23 23.91 -14.10
CA GLY A 323 1.43 25.09 -14.95
C GLY A 323 2.85 25.71 -14.88
N VAL A 324 3.82 25.03 -14.26
CA VAL A 324 5.22 25.45 -14.25
C VAL A 324 5.86 25.16 -15.61
N ILE A 325 6.51 26.15 -16.21
CA ILE A 325 7.27 25.96 -17.45
C ILE A 325 8.48 25.09 -17.16
N THR A 326 8.46 23.84 -17.64
CA THR A 326 9.49 22.86 -17.28
C THR A 326 10.38 22.53 -18.48
N GLN A 327 11.67 22.78 -18.35
CA GLN A 327 12.70 22.30 -19.27
C GLN A 327 13.25 20.98 -18.75
N SER A 328 13.41 19.98 -19.61
CA SER A 328 13.93 18.69 -19.18
C SER A 328 14.94 18.10 -20.15
N ILE A 329 15.94 17.42 -19.59
CA ILE A 329 16.98 16.72 -20.36
C ILE A 329 17.16 15.30 -19.85
N ASP A 330 17.63 14.40 -20.71
CA ASP A 330 18.13 13.10 -20.31
C ASP A 330 19.32 12.68 -21.17
N ARG A 331 20.35 12.09 -20.54
CA ARG A 331 21.53 11.56 -21.26
C ARG A 331 21.24 10.35 -22.13
N GLN A 332 20.19 9.60 -21.78
CA GLN A 332 19.75 8.43 -22.52
C GLN A 332 18.99 8.84 -23.79
N LYS A 333 18.97 7.97 -24.77
CA LYS A 333 18.08 8.11 -25.93
C LYS A 333 16.67 7.66 -25.54
N LYS A 334 15.65 8.26 -26.13
CA LYS A 334 14.23 7.98 -25.81
C LYS A 334 13.88 6.49 -25.80
N ASP A 335 14.47 5.72 -26.72
CA ASP A 335 14.17 4.28 -26.87
C ASP A 335 15.06 3.35 -26.03
N SER A 336 15.98 3.88 -25.22
CA SER A 336 16.92 3.07 -24.43
C SER A 336 16.35 2.53 -23.11
N PHE A 337 15.15 2.92 -22.75
CA PHE A 337 14.50 2.52 -21.49
C PHE A 337 13.79 1.15 -21.55
N ARG A 338 13.76 0.51 -22.72
CA ARG A 338 13.03 -0.74 -22.94
C ARG A 338 13.73 -1.92 -22.27
N GLY A 339 12.95 -2.75 -21.60
CA GLY A 339 13.35 -4.09 -21.19
C GLY A 339 13.77 -4.26 -19.73
N LEU A 340 13.78 -3.22 -18.90
CA LEU A 340 14.04 -3.32 -17.46
C LEU A 340 12.76 -3.17 -16.67
N GLY A 341 12.75 -3.71 -15.44
CA GLY A 341 11.65 -3.56 -14.52
C GLY A 341 12.16 -3.39 -13.10
N PHE A 342 11.26 -3.05 -12.20
CA PHE A 342 11.53 -2.92 -10.77
C PHE A 342 10.26 -3.21 -9.95
N ILE A 343 10.45 -3.39 -8.65
CA ILE A 343 9.35 -3.56 -7.72
C ILE A 343 9.06 -2.23 -7.03
N LEU A 344 7.78 -1.83 -7.04
CA LEU A 344 7.27 -0.73 -6.24
C LEU A 344 6.74 -1.27 -4.91
N LEU A 345 7.22 -0.71 -3.84
CA LEU A 345 6.84 -0.96 -2.46
C LEU A 345 5.88 0.14 -1.99
N LYS A 346 5.36 0.00 -0.78
CA LYS A 346 4.35 0.89 -0.20
C LYS A 346 4.70 2.38 -0.32
N ASN A 347 5.94 2.78 -0.05
CA ASN A 347 6.37 4.19 -0.12
C ASN A 347 6.36 4.73 -1.57
N GLY A 348 6.85 3.98 -2.55
CA GLY A 348 6.77 4.35 -3.96
C GLY A 348 5.33 4.37 -4.49
N ILE A 349 4.50 3.37 -4.07
CA ILE A 349 3.07 3.34 -4.40
C ILE A 349 2.34 4.53 -3.80
N ASN A 350 2.65 4.93 -2.57
CA ASN A 350 2.06 6.11 -1.93
C ASN A 350 2.39 7.40 -2.69
N ALA A 351 3.61 7.53 -3.20
CA ALA A 351 3.98 8.67 -4.04
C ALA A 351 3.12 8.73 -5.32
N LEU A 352 2.92 7.60 -6.00
CA LEU A 352 2.04 7.52 -7.17
C LEU A 352 0.57 7.73 -6.83
N ASP A 353 0.12 7.29 -5.65
CA ASP A 353 -1.23 7.51 -5.14
C ASP A 353 -1.53 9.00 -4.94
N ALA A 354 -0.55 9.77 -4.47
CA ALA A 354 -0.67 11.22 -4.29
C ALA A 354 -1.04 12.00 -5.56
N ILE A 355 -0.71 11.45 -6.72
CA ILE A 355 -1.03 12.01 -8.04
C ILE A 355 -2.12 11.22 -8.78
N GLY A 356 -2.78 10.29 -8.08
CA GLY A 356 -3.91 9.51 -8.59
C GLY A 356 -3.52 8.44 -9.62
N LEU A 357 -2.28 7.93 -9.59
CA LEU A 357 -1.81 6.85 -10.50
C LEU A 357 -1.85 5.46 -9.89
N LYS A 358 -2.25 5.29 -8.61
CA LYS A 358 -2.29 3.97 -7.96
C LYS A 358 -3.19 2.98 -8.70
N SER A 359 -4.38 3.42 -9.12
CA SER A 359 -5.33 2.53 -9.83
C SER A 359 -4.78 2.05 -11.17
N GLU A 360 -4.15 2.94 -11.92
CA GLU A 360 -3.49 2.63 -13.19
C GLU A 360 -2.30 1.71 -12.98
N LEU A 361 -1.48 1.98 -11.95
CA LEU A 361 -0.35 1.13 -11.57
C LEU A 361 -0.77 -0.33 -11.32
N PHE A 362 -1.85 -0.54 -10.54
CA PHE A 362 -2.33 -1.90 -10.24
C PHE A 362 -3.02 -2.59 -11.43
N LYS A 363 -3.42 -1.84 -12.47
CA LYS A 363 -3.94 -2.41 -13.72
C LYS A 363 -2.84 -2.80 -14.70
N THR A 364 -1.78 -1.99 -14.76
CA THR A 364 -0.68 -2.15 -15.73
C THR A 364 0.42 -3.04 -15.18
N GLY A 365 0.78 -2.87 -13.92
CA GLY A 365 1.81 -3.67 -13.25
C GLY A 365 1.25 -4.99 -12.71
N ASN A 366 2.16 -5.84 -12.28
CA ASN A 366 1.87 -7.16 -11.73
C ASN A 366 1.97 -7.14 -10.19
N SER A 367 0.88 -7.48 -9.49
CA SER A 367 0.85 -7.55 -8.02
C SER A 367 1.70 -8.71 -7.52
N ILE A 368 2.62 -8.45 -6.60
CA ILE A 368 3.48 -9.45 -5.97
C ILE A 368 3.04 -9.63 -4.52
N ASN A 369 2.57 -10.83 -4.18
CA ASN A 369 2.00 -11.14 -2.87
C ASN A 369 2.92 -12.01 -2.00
N LEU A 370 3.96 -12.61 -2.58
CA LEU A 370 4.85 -13.51 -1.87
C LEU A 370 6.30 -13.32 -2.33
N PHE A 371 7.21 -13.19 -1.37
CA PHE A 371 8.63 -13.41 -1.59
C PHE A 371 9.00 -14.82 -1.13
N ARG A 372 9.68 -15.58 -1.98
CA ARG A 372 10.13 -16.94 -1.68
C ARG A 372 11.62 -17.10 -1.98
N ALA A 373 12.39 -17.46 -0.96
CA ALA A 373 13.79 -17.85 -1.10
C ALA A 373 13.93 -19.37 -1.10
N VAL A 374 14.69 -19.90 -2.07
CA VAL A 374 14.94 -21.33 -2.19
C VAL A 374 16.43 -21.62 -2.34
N SER A 375 16.86 -22.83 -1.97
CA SER A 375 18.20 -23.31 -2.30
C SER A 375 18.31 -23.69 -3.79
N PRO A 376 19.54 -23.91 -4.34
CA PRO A 376 19.71 -24.46 -5.69
C PRO A 376 18.92 -25.75 -5.94
N ALA A 377 18.77 -26.61 -4.91
CA ALA A 377 17.97 -27.84 -4.98
C ALA A 377 16.45 -27.61 -4.79
N ASN A 378 15.97 -26.39 -4.95
CA ASN A 378 14.55 -26.00 -4.82
C ASN A 378 13.93 -26.24 -3.44
N ARG A 379 14.74 -26.31 -2.38
CA ARG A 379 14.20 -26.38 -1.00
C ARG A 379 13.91 -24.98 -0.50
N VAL A 380 12.71 -24.73 -0.01
CA VAL A 380 12.32 -23.46 0.58
C VAL A 380 13.19 -23.15 1.80
N LEU A 381 13.77 -21.97 1.81
CA LEU A 381 14.60 -21.42 2.89
C LEU A 381 13.85 -20.38 3.71
N ALA A 382 13.05 -19.54 3.02
CA ALA A 382 12.22 -18.52 3.64
C ALA A 382 11.03 -18.17 2.74
N GLU A 383 9.93 -17.78 3.36
CA GLU A 383 8.75 -17.21 2.69
C GLU A 383 8.25 -16.02 3.48
N HIS A 384 7.91 -14.95 2.77
CA HIS A 384 7.33 -13.74 3.36
C HIS A 384 6.21 -13.22 2.47
N GLU A 385 5.07 -12.95 3.09
CA GLU A 385 3.96 -12.30 2.39
C GLU A 385 4.28 -10.82 2.19
N LEU A 386 3.95 -10.35 1.01
CA LEU A 386 4.11 -8.96 0.62
C LEU A 386 2.73 -8.31 0.49
N THR A 387 2.60 -7.12 1.02
CA THR A 387 1.40 -6.29 0.88
C THR A 387 1.76 -5.01 0.14
N ASP A 388 0.86 -4.55 -0.74
CA ASP A 388 1.07 -3.33 -1.53
C ASP A 388 2.42 -3.34 -2.28
N CYS A 389 2.68 -4.42 -3.03
CA CYS A 389 3.86 -4.54 -3.87
C CYS A 389 3.44 -4.77 -5.33
N VAL A 390 4.02 -4.03 -6.25
CA VAL A 390 3.76 -4.12 -7.69
C VAL A 390 5.06 -4.17 -8.45
N ALA A 391 5.25 -5.21 -9.26
CA ALA A 391 6.31 -5.27 -10.24
C ALA A 391 5.84 -4.59 -11.53
N ILE A 392 6.69 -3.76 -12.13
CA ILE A 392 6.36 -3.03 -13.34
C ILE A 392 7.58 -2.90 -14.24
N SER A 393 7.38 -2.98 -15.56
CA SER A 393 8.43 -2.64 -16.51
C SER A 393 8.69 -1.13 -16.51
N ARG A 394 9.89 -0.71 -16.90
CA ARG A 394 10.18 0.72 -17.07
C ARG A 394 9.31 1.35 -18.15
N GLU A 395 9.03 0.64 -19.22
CA GLU A 395 8.17 1.10 -20.31
C GLU A 395 6.76 1.39 -19.76
N ASP A 396 6.14 0.43 -19.11
CA ASP A 396 4.82 0.58 -18.49
C ASP A 396 4.80 1.68 -17.42
N TYR A 397 5.87 1.80 -16.64
CA TYR A 397 6.00 2.89 -15.65
C TYR A 397 5.95 4.26 -16.32
N PHE A 398 6.71 4.48 -17.41
CA PHE A 398 6.68 5.76 -18.12
C PHE A 398 5.33 6.01 -18.81
N ASP A 399 4.70 4.95 -19.29
CA ASP A 399 3.37 5.03 -19.92
C ASP A 399 2.27 5.44 -18.93
N LEU A 400 2.42 5.15 -17.62
CA LEU A 400 1.50 5.68 -16.60
C LEU A 400 1.40 7.22 -16.63
N PHE A 401 2.48 7.89 -16.98
CA PHE A 401 2.53 9.35 -17.02
C PHE A 401 2.12 9.94 -18.36
N SER A 402 2.14 9.16 -19.43
CA SER A 402 1.85 9.63 -20.80
C SER A 402 0.46 10.26 -20.92
N SER A 403 -0.54 9.75 -20.18
CA SER A 403 -1.90 10.30 -20.14
C SER A 403 -2.03 11.64 -19.39
N ARG A 404 -0.98 12.03 -18.66
CA ARG A 404 -0.93 13.26 -17.84
C ARG A 404 -0.13 14.37 -18.50
N MET A 405 0.73 14.04 -19.45
CA MET A 405 1.56 14.99 -20.21
C MET A 405 0.90 15.28 -21.55
N THR A 406 0.86 16.55 -21.95
CA THR A 406 0.32 16.96 -23.25
C THR A 406 1.28 16.70 -24.38
N GLU A 407 2.58 16.95 -24.17
CA GLU A 407 3.67 16.69 -25.11
C GLU A 407 4.97 16.44 -24.32
N ASP A 408 5.86 15.60 -24.86
CA ASP A 408 7.15 15.34 -24.24
C ASP A 408 8.25 16.20 -24.90
N TYR A 409 8.58 17.32 -24.29
CA TYR A 409 9.65 18.22 -24.71
C TYR A 409 11.03 17.90 -24.14
N THR A 410 11.25 16.70 -23.62
CA THR A 410 12.56 16.30 -23.07
C THR A 410 13.61 16.25 -24.17
N GLN A 411 14.75 16.92 -23.95
CA GLN A 411 15.92 16.82 -24.82
C GLN A 411 16.71 15.55 -24.46
N TYR A 412 16.55 14.51 -25.25
CA TYR A 412 17.24 13.23 -25.07
C TYR A 412 18.65 13.24 -25.66
N GLY A 413 19.56 12.43 -25.08
CA GLY A 413 20.97 12.37 -25.50
C GLY A 413 21.80 13.55 -25.01
N VAL A 414 21.31 14.30 -24.03
CA VAL A 414 21.94 15.49 -23.48
C VAL A 414 22.20 15.34 -21.99
N GLU A 415 23.41 15.61 -21.56
CA GLU A 415 23.87 15.49 -20.16
C GLU A 415 24.15 16.87 -19.55
N ALA A 416 23.79 17.05 -18.28
CA ALA A 416 24.21 18.20 -17.48
C ALA A 416 25.68 18.04 -17.08
N LEU A 417 26.51 19.06 -17.34
CA LEU A 417 27.96 18.97 -17.17
C LEU A 417 28.50 19.86 -16.05
N GLU A 418 28.06 21.09 -15.99
CA GLU A 418 28.70 22.12 -15.13
C GLU A 418 27.66 23.12 -14.60
N ILE A 419 27.87 23.52 -13.36
CA ILE A 419 27.05 24.51 -12.65
C ILE A 419 27.65 25.91 -12.87
N GLY A 420 26.87 26.80 -13.50
CA GLY A 420 27.17 28.23 -13.53
C GLY A 420 26.56 28.90 -12.29
N ILE A 421 27.39 29.56 -11.52
CA ILE A 421 26.97 30.21 -10.26
C ILE A 421 27.28 31.68 -10.35
N ASP A 422 26.29 32.55 -10.04
CA ASP A 422 26.56 33.91 -9.62
C ASP A 422 26.69 34.00 -8.09
N THR A 423 26.76 35.20 -7.54
CA THR A 423 26.98 35.36 -6.09
C THR A 423 25.88 34.76 -5.21
N LYS A 424 24.67 34.59 -5.72
CA LYS A 424 23.51 34.15 -4.91
C LYS A 424 22.87 32.83 -5.36
N TYR A 425 22.81 32.56 -6.67
CA TYR A 425 22.02 31.45 -7.22
C TYR A 425 22.82 30.65 -8.25
N VAL A 426 22.40 29.42 -8.48
CA VAL A 426 22.72 28.69 -9.71
C VAL A 426 21.93 29.41 -10.81
N ASN A 427 22.65 30.06 -11.71
CA ASN A 427 22.02 30.84 -12.76
C ASN A 427 21.87 30.08 -14.07
N GLN A 428 22.69 29.07 -14.28
CA GLN A 428 22.62 28.21 -15.48
C GLN A 428 23.25 26.84 -15.23
N ILE A 429 22.82 25.84 -16.03
CA ILE A 429 23.47 24.54 -16.12
C ILE A 429 23.97 24.36 -17.55
N HIS A 430 25.27 24.15 -17.71
CA HIS A 430 25.90 23.87 -18.99
C HIS A 430 25.70 22.42 -19.41
N LEU A 431 25.37 22.18 -20.67
CA LEU A 431 24.99 20.91 -21.23
C LEU A 431 26.05 20.33 -22.18
N SER A 432 26.02 19.02 -22.43
CA SER A 432 26.94 18.32 -23.34
C SER A 432 26.83 18.76 -24.80
N ASN A 433 25.73 19.35 -25.20
CA ASN A 433 25.50 19.93 -26.54
C ASN A 433 25.92 21.40 -26.66
N SER A 434 26.70 21.92 -25.73
CA SER A 434 27.17 23.32 -25.67
C SER A 434 26.04 24.34 -25.43
N GLN A 435 24.85 23.93 -25.07
CA GLN A 435 23.77 24.80 -24.62
C GLN A 435 23.83 25.02 -23.10
N ALA A 436 23.04 25.95 -22.60
CA ALA A 436 22.81 26.12 -21.17
C ALA A 436 21.30 26.26 -20.88
N ILE A 437 20.88 25.72 -19.74
CA ILE A 437 19.51 25.89 -19.19
C ILE A 437 19.57 26.93 -18.08
N ASN A 438 18.66 27.92 -18.15
CA ASN A 438 18.44 28.92 -17.12
C ASN A 438 17.05 28.67 -16.51
N SER A 439 16.97 28.52 -15.20
CA SER A 439 15.70 28.27 -14.49
C SER A 439 15.75 28.86 -13.08
N GLU A 440 14.56 29.11 -12.53
CA GLU A 440 14.42 29.58 -11.15
C GLU A 440 14.79 28.47 -10.15
N VAL A 441 14.44 27.20 -10.48
CA VAL A 441 14.71 26.01 -9.67
C VAL A 441 15.23 24.87 -10.55
N TYR A 442 16.22 24.13 -10.06
CA TYR A 442 16.81 22.98 -10.75
C TYR A 442 16.63 21.71 -9.92
N PHE A 443 16.08 20.67 -10.53
CA PHE A 443 15.90 19.34 -9.95
C PHE A 443 16.89 18.37 -10.62
N ALA A 444 17.97 18.04 -9.91
CA ALA A 444 18.96 17.08 -10.39
C ALA A 444 18.55 15.65 -10.01
N SER A 445 18.08 14.90 -10.99
CA SER A 445 17.75 13.47 -10.92
C SER A 445 18.52 12.66 -11.98
N ASP A 446 19.77 13.08 -12.24
CA ASP A 446 20.69 12.60 -13.28
C ASP A 446 21.42 11.30 -12.89
N GLY A 447 21.03 10.70 -11.76
CA GLY A 447 21.40 9.36 -11.34
C GLY A 447 22.74 9.24 -10.63
N VAL A 448 23.15 8.00 -10.37
CA VAL A 448 24.31 7.65 -9.53
C VAL A 448 25.61 8.36 -9.92
N ARG A 449 25.81 8.64 -11.21
CA ARG A 449 27.02 9.32 -11.73
C ARG A 449 26.80 10.82 -11.96
N SER A 450 26.02 11.47 -11.10
CA SER A 450 25.75 12.92 -11.20
C SER A 450 27.03 13.73 -11.17
N LYS A 451 27.30 14.46 -12.26
CA LYS A 451 28.45 15.38 -12.38
C LYS A 451 28.23 16.64 -11.55
N LEU A 452 26.97 17.05 -11.42
CA LEU A 452 26.62 18.23 -10.64
C LEU A 452 26.84 17.98 -9.14
N ARG A 453 26.45 16.77 -8.65
CA ARG A 453 26.73 16.37 -7.26
C ARG A 453 28.21 16.40 -6.96
N THR A 454 29.06 15.85 -7.82
CA THR A 454 30.53 15.83 -7.62
C THR A 454 31.13 17.22 -7.54
N GLN A 455 30.54 18.22 -8.22
CA GLN A 455 31.00 19.61 -8.13
C GLN A 455 30.60 20.26 -6.79
N VAL A 456 29.41 19.93 -6.30
CA VAL A 456 28.91 20.52 -5.05
C VAL A 456 29.50 19.82 -3.82
N PHE A 457 29.64 18.49 -3.87
CA PHE A 457 30.09 17.67 -2.77
C PHE A 457 31.31 16.80 -3.17
N PRO A 458 32.46 17.40 -3.46
CA PRO A 458 33.63 16.67 -3.98
C PRO A 458 34.20 15.65 -2.99
N GLU A 459 33.96 15.82 -1.68
CA GLU A 459 34.41 14.91 -0.64
C GLU A 459 33.58 13.61 -0.55
N ASN A 460 32.38 13.58 -1.15
CA ASN A 460 31.50 12.43 -1.13
C ASN A 460 31.69 11.58 -2.40
N GLU A 461 32.66 10.69 -2.34
CA GLU A 461 33.03 9.81 -3.46
C GLU A 461 32.15 8.58 -3.55
N LEU A 462 31.95 8.09 -4.78
CA LEU A 462 31.33 6.79 -5.04
C LEU A 462 32.36 5.68 -4.83
N VAL A 463 32.06 4.76 -3.92
CA VAL A 463 32.86 3.57 -3.66
C VAL A 463 32.36 2.41 -4.52
N VAL A 464 33.22 1.82 -5.34
CA VAL A 464 32.94 0.61 -6.10
C VAL A 464 33.03 -0.61 -5.21
N LEU A 465 31.99 -1.42 -5.18
CA LEU A 465 31.88 -2.59 -4.33
C LEU A 465 32.28 -3.89 -5.05
N PRO A 466 32.59 -4.96 -4.32
CA PRO A 466 32.94 -6.26 -4.91
C PRO A 466 31.73 -7.07 -5.37
N GLU A 467 30.52 -6.54 -5.26
CA GLU A 467 29.32 -7.16 -5.79
C GLU A 467 29.11 -6.77 -7.26
N ARG A 468 28.74 -7.76 -8.06
CA ARG A 468 28.34 -7.62 -9.47
C ARG A 468 26.95 -8.20 -9.67
N GLU A 469 26.21 -7.60 -10.57
CA GLU A 469 24.87 -8.09 -10.91
C GLU A 469 24.69 -8.14 -12.43
N ILE A 470 24.35 -9.33 -12.93
CA ILE A 470 23.89 -9.48 -14.32
C ILE A 470 22.39 -9.43 -14.31
N VAL A 471 21.81 -8.52 -15.12
CA VAL A 471 20.37 -8.34 -15.24
C VAL A 471 19.92 -8.64 -16.65
N GLY A 472 18.86 -9.44 -16.77
CA GLY A 472 18.25 -9.76 -18.04
C GLY A 472 16.74 -9.82 -17.96
N THR A 473 16.09 -9.80 -19.13
CA THR A 473 14.64 -9.96 -19.27
C THR A 473 14.33 -11.13 -20.18
N ALA A 474 13.20 -11.78 -19.95
CA ALA A 474 12.73 -12.90 -20.76
C ALA A 474 11.21 -12.79 -20.98
N TYR A 475 10.75 -13.25 -22.14
CA TYR A 475 9.34 -13.39 -22.45
C TYR A 475 8.97 -14.87 -22.54
N LEU A 476 8.19 -15.35 -21.58
CA LEU A 476 7.79 -16.76 -21.41
C LEU A 476 6.31 -16.84 -20.98
N PRO A 477 5.37 -16.64 -21.91
CA PRO A 477 3.94 -16.58 -21.58
C PRO A 477 3.35 -17.90 -21.08
N HIS A 478 4.05 -19.01 -21.21
CA HIS A 478 3.61 -20.35 -20.81
C HIS A 478 4.44 -20.92 -19.66
N LEU A 479 5.28 -20.11 -19.01
CA LEU A 479 6.05 -20.56 -17.85
C LEU A 479 5.12 -20.93 -16.70
N ASP A 480 5.21 -22.19 -16.25
CA ASP A 480 4.36 -22.71 -15.15
C ASP A 480 4.92 -22.30 -13.79
N VAL A 481 4.70 -21.03 -13.45
CA VAL A 481 5.07 -20.45 -12.14
C VAL A 481 3.98 -19.51 -11.65
N PRO A 482 3.81 -19.39 -10.32
CA PRO A 482 2.92 -18.37 -9.77
C PRO A 482 3.37 -16.97 -10.20
N GLN A 483 2.43 -16.20 -10.76
CA GLN A 483 2.72 -14.86 -11.30
C GLN A 483 2.81 -13.79 -10.19
N ASP A 484 2.43 -14.10 -8.98
CA ASP A 484 2.44 -13.22 -7.82
C ASP A 484 3.59 -13.50 -6.83
N VAL A 485 4.60 -14.28 -7.27
CA VAL A 485 5.73 -14.68 -6.44
C VAL A 485 7.04 -14.08 -6.95
N PHE A 486 7.71 -13.31 -6.09
CA PHE A 486 9.11 -12.97 -6.28
C PHE A 486 9.97 -14.13 -5.80
N LEU A 487 10.55 -14.90 -6.71
CA LEU A 487 11.34 -16.09 -6.41
C LEU A 487 12.84 -15.76 -6.42
N LYS A 488 13.57 -16.16 -5.35
CA LYS A 488 15.02 -15.95 -5.23
C LYS A 488 15.74 -17.27 -4.88
N VAL A 489 16.73 -17.64 -5.67
CA VAL A 489 17.68 -18.72 -5.32
C VAL A 489 18.82 -18.13 -4.50
N VAL A 490 19.11 -18.76 -3.37
CA VAL A 490 20.21 -18.42 -2.46
C VAL A 490 21.25 -19.55 -2.52
N ASP A 491 22.34 -19.32 -3.26
CA ASP A 491 23.45 -20.25 -3.42
C ASP A 491 24.60 -19.87 -2.48
N THR A 492 24.49 -20.31 -1.23
CA THR A 492 25.48 -20.01 -0.19
C THR A 492 26.85 -20.66 -0.45
N ALA A 493 26.88 -21.76 -1.24
CA ALA A 493 28.12 -22.47 -1.55
C ALA A 493 28.99 -21.70 -2.56
N ASN A 494 28.35 -21.04 -3.52
CA ASN A 494 29.03 -20.33 -4.60
C ASN A 494 28.98 -18.80 -4.45
N GLY A 495 28.40 -18.26 -3.37
CA GLY A 495 28.29 -16.81 -3.15
C GLY A 495 27.46 -16.10 -4.21
N LYS A 496 26.31 -16.70 -4.60
CA LYS A 496 25.44 -16.17 -5.63
C LYS A 496 24.00 -16.10 -5.19
N PHE A 497 23.29 -15.05 -5.61
CA PHE A 497 21.84 -14.98 -5.57
C PHE A 497 21.30 -14.84 -6.99
N MET A 498 20.20 -15.53 -7.29
CA MET A 498 19.46 -15.27 -8.51
C MET A 498 17.99 -15.00 -8.20
N GLY A 499 17.49 -13.84 -8.59
CA GLY A 499 16.10 -13.45 -8.44
C GLY A 499 15.34 -13.48 -9.75
N MET A 500 14.06 -13.81 -9.68
CA MET A 500 13.10 -13.73 -10.77
C MET A 500 11.86 -12.99 -10.30
N LEU A 501 11.48 -11.95 -11.01
CA LEU A 501 10.30 -11.11 -10.71
C LEU A 501 9.39 -11.11 -11.95
N PRO A 502 8.16 -11.66 -11.84
CA PRO A 502 7.15 -11.55 -12.90
C PRO A 502 6.68 -10.10 -13.07
N LEU A 503 6.67 -9.61 -14.31
CA LEU A 503 6.19 -8.27 -14.68
C LEU A 503 4.77 -8.27 -15.25
N GLY A 504 4.15 -9.46 -15.37
CA GLY A 504 2.85 -9.66 -16.02
C GLY A 504 2.97 -10.09 -17.49
N ASP A 505 1.89 -10.66 -18.02
CA ASP A 505 1.74 -11.06 -19.42
C ASP A 505 2.90 -11.90 -19.99
N GLY A 506 3.52 -12.73 -19.14
CA GLY A 506 4.65 -13.60 -19.53
C GLY A 506 6.00 -12.89 -19.60
N ASN A 507 6.09 -11.65 -19.15
CA ASN A 507 7.33 -10.91 -19.05
C ASN A 507 7.96 -11.11 -17.67
N TYR A 508 9.27 -11.31 -17.65
CA TYR A 508 10.06 -11.50 -16.44
C TYR A 508 11.32 -10.66 -16.48
N ILE A 509 11.69 -10.09 -15.32
CA ILE A 509 13.05 -9.62 -15.08
C ILE A 509 13.74 -10.61 -14.15
N TRP A 510 15.00 -10.89 -14.41
CA TRP A 510 15.85 -11.68 -13.53
C TRP A 510 17.19 -11.00 -13.32
N TYR A 511 17.82 -11.32 -12.21
CA TYR A 511 19.16 -10.85 -11.89
C TYR A 511 19.99 -11.97 -11.25
N LEU A 512 21.28 -11.95 -11.51
CA LEU A 512 22.27 -12.83 -10.88
C LEU A 512 23.30 -11.96 -10.15
N GLN A 513 23.25 -11.96 -8.81
CA GLN A 513 24.21 -11.29 -7.94
C GLN A 513 25.39 -12.21 -7.69
N ILE A 514 26.60 -11.68 -7.77
CA ILE A 514 27.86 -12.41 -7.78
C ILE A 514 28.82 -11.73 -6.81
N ASN A 515 29.37 -12.51 -5.89
CA ASN A 515 30.48 -12.10 -5.06
C ASN A 515 31.78 -12.19 -5.87
N GLN A 516 32.31 -11.03 -6.28
CA GLN A 516 33.49 -10.92 -7.15
C GLN A 516 34.78 -11.48 -6.49
N ASP A 517 34.84 -11.53 -5.15
CA ASP A 517 35.99 -12.07 -4.43
C ASP A 517 36.04 -13.61 -4.50
N LEU A 518 34.86 -14.25 -4.67
CA LEU A 518 34.74 -15.71 -4.78
C LEU A 518 34.74 -16.17 -6.23
N ASP A 519 34.13 -15.43 -7.10
CA ASP A 519 33.96 -15.77 -8.51
C ASP A 519 34.18 -14.52 -9.39
N PRO A 520 35.43 -14.17 -9.70
CA PRO A 520 35.75 -13.02 -10.53
C PRO A 520 35.17 -13.16 -11.96
N ILE A 521 34.33 -12.23 -12.35
CA ILE A 521 33.71 -12.19 -13.66
C ILE A 521 34.03 -10.89 -14.40
N GLN A 522 34.37 -10.98 -15.65
CA GLN A 522 34.51 -9.87 -16.60
C GLN A 522 34.07 -10.31 -17.98
N PRO A 523 32.76 -10.52 -18.23
CA PRO A 523 32.29 -10.86 -19.56
C PRO A 523 32.60 -9.71 -20.52
N SER A 524 33.14 -10.04 -21.67
CA SER A 524 33.52 -9.07 -22.70
C SER A 524 32.38 -8.74 -23.66
N ASP A 525 31.40 -9.61 -23.77
CA ASP A 525 30.31 -9.56 -24.74
C ASP A 525 29.09 -10.40 -24.27
N ALA A 526 28.04 -10.40 -25.08
CA ALA A 526 26.80 -11.11 -24.82
C ALA A 526 27.00 -12.65 -24.74
N ASP A 527 27.83 -13.21 -25.57
CA ASP A 527 28.07 -14.67 -25.63
C ASP A 527 28.79 -15.16 -24.39
N THR A 528 29.85 -14.48 -23.95
CA THR A 528 30.58 -14.80 -22.72
C THR A 528 29.71 -14.60 -21.49
N MET A 529 28.83 -13.60 -21.47
CA MET A 529 27.87 -13.39 -20.40
C MET A 529 26.85 -14.53 -20.32
N LYS A 530 26.31 -14.94 -21.47
CA LYS A 530 25.38 -16.08 -21.59
C LYS A 530 26.00 -17.37 -21.10
N GLU A 531 27.21 -17.67 -21.55
CA GLU A 531 27.96 -18.85 -21.13
C GLU A 531 28.15 -18.88 -19.63
N TYR A 532 28.64 -17.78 -19.06
CA TYR A 532 28.84 -17.64 -17.61
C TYR A 532 27.54 -17.86 -16.81
N VAL A 533 26.45 -17.20 -17.19
CA VAL A 533 25.16 -17.34 -16.48
C VAL A 533 24.68 -18.79 -16.59
N THR A 534 24.72 -19.38 -17.78
CA THR A 534 24.30 -20.77 -18.02
C THR A 534 25.07 -21.77 -17.15
N GLN A 535 26.38 -21.60 -17.03
CA GLN A 535 27.24 -22.47 -16.19
C GLN A 535 26.92 -22.24 -14.69
N SER A 536 26.70 -21.01 -14.29
CA SER A 536 26.39 -20.65 -12.87
C SER A 536 25.12 -21.31 -12.34
N ILE A 537 24.12 -21.54 -13.21
CA ILE A 537 22.78 -22.00 -12.79
C ILE A 537 22.51 -23.48 -13.13
N LEU A 538 23.52 -24.29 -13.47
CA LEU A 538 23.34 -25.70 -13.86
C LEU A 538 22.51 -26.51 -12.84
N ASN A 539 22.68 -26.21 -11.54
CA ASN A 539 22.02 -26.90 -10.43
C ASN A 539 20.78 -26.17 -9.92
N TYR A 540 20.36 -25.06 -10.57
CA TYR A 540 19.19 -24.29 -10.15
C TYR A 540 17.89 -24.92 -10.68
N PRO A 541 16.73 -24.56 -10.12
CA PRO A 541 15.42 -24.99 -10.63
C PRO A 541 15.27 -24.74 -12.13
N SER A 542 14.53 -25.60 -12.83
CA SER A 542 14.36 -25.54 -14.29
C SER A 542 13.86 -24.19 -14.78
N VAL A 543 13.01 -23.54 -14.01
CA VAL A 543 12.46 -22.21 -14.32
C VAL A 543 13.54 -21.17 -14.62
N PHE A 544 14.63 -21.16 -13.87
CA PHE A 544 15.74 -20.22 -14.10
C PHE A 544 16.52 -20.55 -15.38
N LYS A 545 16.62 -21.83 -15.74
CA LYS A 545 17.24 -22.27 -17.00
C LYS A 545 16.41 -21.86 -18.22
N GLU A 546 15.08 -21.95 -18.09
CA GLU A 546 14.14 -21.53 -19.13
C GLU A 546 14.20 -20.00 -19.33
N LEU A 547 14.26 -19.22 -18.24
CA LEU A 547 14.44 -17.76 -18.29
C LEU A 547 15.74 -17.38 -19.01
N VAL A 548 16.85 -17.98 -18.61
CA VAL A 548 18.17 -17.69 -19.22
C VAL A 548 18.21 -18.11 -20.68
N HIS A 549 17.58 -19.24 -21.04
CA HIS A 549 17.48 -19.69 -22.41
C HIS A 549 16.69 -18.73 -23.33
N ALA A 550 15.61 -18.11 -22.76
CA ALA A 550 14.76 -17.18 -23.48
C ALA A 550 15.30 -15.72 -23.46
N THR A 551 16.38 -15.46 -22.75
CA THR A 551 16.97 -14.12 -22.64
C THR A 551 17.72 -13.70 -23.89
N ASP A 552 17.47 -12.49 -24.35
CA ASP A 552 18.30 -11.78 -25.31
C ASP A 552 19.50 -11.13 -24.60
N PHE A 553 20.65 -11.78 -24.66
CA PHE A 553 21.86 -11.31 -23.95
C PHE A 553 22.47 -10.04 -24.56
N GLU A 554 22.13 -9.66 -25.78
CA GLU A 554 22.51 -8.34 -26.32
C GLU A 554 21.87 -7.18 -25.56
N ARG A 555 20.79 -7.48 -24.83
CA ARG A 555 20.05 -6.53 -23.99
C ARG A 555 20.29 -6.73 -22.50
N ALA A 556 21.00 -7.80 -22.12
CA ALA A 556 21.44 -8.01 -20.75
C ALA A 556 22.67 -7.13 -20.45
N PHE A 557 22.87 -6.79 -19.20
CA PHE A 557 24.00 -5.96 -18.82
C PHE A 557 24.58 -6.35 -17.46
N LEU A 558 25.86 -6.08 -17.29
CA LEU A 558 26.59 -6.27 -16.05
C LEU A 558 26.61 -4.95 -15.27
N TRP A 559 25.98 -4.97 -14.14
CA TRP A 559 26.02 -3.86 -13.19
C TRP A 559 27.14 -4.06 -12.17
N THR A 560 27.76 -2.97 -11.77
CA THR A 560 28.73 -2.89 -10.68
C THR A 560 28.08 -2.08 -9.56
N ALA A 561 27.93 -2.68 -8.38
CA ALA A 561 27.37 -1.99 -7.23
C ALA A 561 28.28 -0.84 -6.81
N GLN A 562 27.67 0.28 -6.50
CA GLN A 562 28.34 1.49 -6.02
C GLN A 562 27.60 2.00 -4.79
N ARG A 563 28.32 2.52 -3.85
CA ARG A 563 27.84 3.05 -2.58
C ARG A 563 28.38 4.45 -2.39
N MET A 564 27.65 5.26 -1.66
CA MET A 564 28.08 6.57 -1.21
C MET A 564 27.57 6.80 0.21
N ASP A 565 28.33 7.53 1.03
CA ASP A 565 27.84 7.97 2.34
C ASP A 565 26.78 9.06 2.17
N LEU A 566 25.94 9.25 3.20
CA LEU A 566 24.93 10.29 3.19
C LEU A 566 25.57 11.65 2.93
N LEU A 567 24.99 12.41 1.99
CA LEU A 567 25.43 13.78 1.72
C LEU A 567 25.12 14.68 2.93
N PRO A 568 25.95 15.72 3.16
CA PRO A 568 25.70 16.70 4.22
C PRO A 568 24.47 17.58 3.97
N ALA A 569 24.02 17.68 2.72
CA ALA A 569 22.77 18.30 2.29
C ALA A 569 22.33 17.69 0.95
N PHE A 570 21.04 17.79 0.63
CA PHE A 570 20.53 17.36 -0.69
C PHE A 570 20.36 18.54 -1.65
N SER A 571 20.91 19.68 -1.35
CA SER A 571 20.77 20.88 -2.19
C SER A 571 22.00 21.78 -2.15
N HIS A 572 22.04 22.66 -3.12
CA HIS A 572 22.96 23.79 -3.16
C HIS A 572 22.24 24.98 -3.78
N LYS A 573 21.93 25.98 -2.98
CA LYS A 573 21.12 27.14 -3.43
C LYS A 573 19.78 26.66 -4.01
N ASN A 574 19.43 27.10 -5.22
CA ASN A 574 18.22 26.72 -5.93
C ASN A 574 18.34 25.41 -6.76
N LEU A 575 19.37 24.60 -6.51
CA LEU A 575 19.58 23.27 -7.11
C LEU A 575 19.37 22.20 -6.03
N VAL A 576 18.48 21.24 -6.26
CA VAL A 576 18.21 20.10 -5.38
C VAL A 576 18.52 18.78 -6.06
N PHE A 577 19.11 17.83 -5.31
CA PHE A 577 19.42 16.48 -5.76
C PHE A 577 18.36 15.50 -5.24
N LEU A 578 17.95 14.54 -6.09
CA LEU A 578 16.90 13.59 -5.82
C LEU A 578 17.31 12.17 -6.23
N GLY A 579 16.82 11.17 -5.47
CA GLY A 579 17.08 9.77 -5.75
C GLY A 579 18.58 9.46 -5.84
N ASP A 580 18.98 8.65 -6.83
CA ASP A 580 20.38 8.24 -7.00
C ASP A 580 21.36 9.39 -7.20
N ALA A 581 20.89 10.57 -7.60
CA ALA A 581 21.75 11.76 -7.65
C ALA A 581 22.12 12.27 -6.25
N ALA A 582 21.25 12.06 -5.26
CA ALA A 582 21.46 12.40 -3.85
C ALA A 582 22.03 11.23 -3.04
N HIS A 583 21.49 10.02 -3.24
CA HIS A 583 21.77 8.84 -2.38
C HIS A 583 21.61 7.52 -3.17
N PRO A 584 22.62 7.10 -3.93
CA PRO A 584 22.58 5.79 -4.56
C PRO A 584 22.45 4.69 -3.50
N LEU A 585 21.38 3.90 -3.58
CA LEU A 585 21.08 2.80 -2.67
C LEU A 585 21.41 1.46 -3.30
N LEU A 586 21.87 0.51 -2.48
CA LEU A 586 22.17 -0.84 -2.95
C LEU A 586 20.89 -1.59 -3.35
N ALA A 587 20.96 -2.36 -4.44
CA ALA A 587 19.83 -3.12 -4.99
C ALA A 587 19.21 -4.10 -3.98
N PHE A 588 19.98 -4.56 -3.01
CA PHE A 588 19.51 -5.46 -1.93
C PHE A 588 18.28 -4.93 -1.18
N THR A 589 18.17 -3.62 -1.03
CA THR A 589 17.06 -3.00 -0.27
C THR A 589 15.77 -2.85 -1.08
N SER A 590 15.83 -2.98 -2.41
CA SER A 590 14.74 -2.63 -3.33
C SER A 590 14.21 -1.20 -3.16
N GLN A 591 14.99 -0.29 -2.53
CA GLN A 591 14.56 1.07 -2.19
C GLN A 591 14.98 2.15 -3.21
N GLY A 592 15.85 1.85 -4.18
CA GLY A 592 16.34 2.88 -5.11
C GLY A 592 15.22 3.69 -5.79
N ALA A 593 14.33 3.01 -6.53
CA ALA A 593 13.19 3.66 -7.17
C ALA A 593 12.14 4.17 -6.16
N ASN A 594 11.89 3.41 -5.10
CA ASN A 594 10.88 3.72 -4.09
C ASN A 594 11.23 4.96 -3.27
N SER A 595 12.48 5.05 -2.78
CA SER A 595 12.98 6.21 -2.05
C SER A 595 13.04 7.45 -2.94
N ALA A 596 13.41 7.29 -4.23
CA ALA A 596 13.46 8.39 -5.18
C ALA A 596 12.07 9.00 -5.48
N LEU A 597 11.03 8.15 -5.56
CA LEU A 597 9.65 8.64 -5.69
C LEU A 597 9.16 9.32 -4.42
N GLU A 598 9.51 8.79 -3.27
CA GLU A 598 9.18 9.36 -1.98
C GLU A 598 9.87 10.72 -1.79
N ASP A 599 11.14 10.86 -2.18
CA ASP A 599 11.87 12.13 -2.20
C ASP A 599 11.14 13.20 -3.01
N ALA A 600 10.79 12.85 -4.25
CA ALA A 600 10.09 13.77 -5.14
C ALA A 600 8.73 14.21 -4.57
N ALA A 601 7.98 13.27 -4.02
CA ALA A 601 6.67 13.54 -3.45
C ALA A 601 6.75 14.44 -2.20
N TYR A 602 7.72 14.22 -1.29
CA TYR A 602 7.96 15.10 -0.14
C TYR A 602 8.35 16.50 -0.58
N LEU A 603 9.38 16.59 -1.44
CA LEU A 603 9.88 17.88 -1.89
C LEU A 603 8.81 18.71 -2.60
N LEU A 604 8.07 18.10 -3.54
CA LEU A 604 7.02 18.82 -4.26
C LEU A 604 5.85 19.20 -3.35
N THR A 605 5.55 18.39 -2.34
CA THR A 605 4.56 18.75 -1.32
C THR A 605 5.02 19.99 -0.56
N LEU A 606 6.23 20.03 -0.07
CA LEU A 606 6.80 21.19 0.63
C LEU A 606 6.80 22.44 -0.26
N LEU A 607 7.33 22.35 -1.47
CA LEU A 607 7.37 23.46 -2.43
C LEU A 607 5.98 23.98 -2.79
N SER A 608 4.98 23.11 -2.90
CA SER A 608 3.61 23.52 -3.23
C SER A 608 2.88 24.20 -2.06
N HIS A 609 3.42 24.11 -0.83
CA HIS A 609 2.89 24.76 0.37
C HIS A 609 3.83 25.83 0.93
N GLN A 610 4.89 26.15 0.19
CA GLN A 610 5.86 27.16 0.56
C GLN A 610 5.15 28.50 0.85
N ASP A 611 5.47 29.13 1.98
CA ASP A 611 4.99 30.45 2.30
C ASP A 611 5.83 31.50 1.56
N TRP A 612 5.25 32.64 1.26
CA TRP A 612 5.93 33.75 0.55
C TRP A 612 7.13 34.32 1.34
N GLU A 613 7.20 34.10 2.65
CA GLU A 613 8.31 34.48 3.52
C GLU A 613 9.47 33.47 3.52
N GLU A 614 9.23 32.21 3.09
CA GLU A 614 10.24 31.18 2.97
C GLU A 614 10.98 31.27 1.65
N THR A 615 12.29 31.05 1.67
CA THR A 615 13.07 30.88 0.44
C THR A 615 13.01 29.42 -0.02
N THR A 616 13.30 29.17 -1.30
CA THR A 616 13.43 27.81 -1.83
C THR A 616 14.54 27.02 -1.10
N GLU A 617 15.60 27.71 -0.63
CA GLU A 617 16.66 27.09 0.17
C GLU A 617 16.14 26.59 1.52
N ASP A 618 15.29 27.37 2.21
CA ASP A 618 14.67 26.96 3.48
C ASP A 618 13.83 25.68 3.29
N VAL A 619 13.07 25.59 2.18
CA VAL A 619 12.28 24.40 1.84
C VAL A 619 13.19 23.21 1.58
N PHE A 620 14.33 23.40 0.90
CA PHE A 620 15.28 22.33 0.63
C PHE A 620 15.99 21.83 1.90
N GLU A 621 16.32 22.73 2.84
CA GLU A 621 16.83 22.36 4.15
C GLU A 621 15.80 21.53 4.94
N HIS A 622 14.53 21.94 4.93
CA HIS A 622 13.45 21.21 5.57
C HIS A 622 13.24 19.82 4.93
N TYR A 623 13.30 19.72 3.59
CA TYR A 623 13.27 18.46 2.88
C TYR A 623 14.41 17.52 3.31
N TYR A 624 15.64 18.03 3.42
CA TYR A 624 16.79 17.27 3.92
C TYR A 624 16.55 16.71 5.33
N GLU A 625 16.08 17.56 6.24
CA GLU A 625 15.78 17.16 7.63
C GLU A 625 14.74 16.04 7.72
N ILE A 626 13.71 16.06 6.86
CA ILE A 626 12.71 15.01 6.81
C ILE A 626 13.27 13.69 6.26
N ARG A 627 14.18 13.74 5.29
CA ARG A 627 14.61 12.56 4.52
C ARG A 627 15.89 11.91 5.00
N LYS A 628 16.81 12.66 5.60
CA LYS A 628 18.17 12.20 5.94
C LYS A 628 18.18 10.92 6.77
N ASP A 629 17.32 10.79 7.78
CA ASP A 629 17.31 9.62 8.67
C ASP A 629 16.78 8.38 7.96
N ALA A 630 15.74 8.51 7.14
CA ALA A 630 15.22 7.40 6.34
C ALA A 630 16.25 6.93 5.30
N VAL A 631 16.91 7.87 4.61
CA VAL A 631 17.98 7.55 3.65
C VAL A 631 19.17 6.90 4.36
N GLN A 632 19.60 7.41 5.51
CA GLN A 632 20.69 6.84 6.30
C GLN A 632 20.37 5.40 6.73
N ASN A 633 19.12 5.14 7.13
CA ASN A 633 18.68 3.79 7.48
C ASN A 633 18.74 2.84 6.27
N HIS A 634 18.33 3.28 5.08
CA HIS A 634 18.45 2.47 3.86
C HIS A 634 19.91 2.19 3.47
N ILE A 635 20.81 3.16 3.64
CA ILE A 635 22.26 2.96 3.44
C ILE A 635 22.79 1.88 4.40
N GLN A 636 22.49 2.01 5.70
CA GLN A 636 22.93 1.04 6.72
C GLN A 636 22.36 -0.35 6.50
N GLU A 637 21.08 -0.45 6.12
CA GLU A 637 20.45 -1.72 5.76
C GLU A 637 21.14 -2.35 4.55
N GLY A 638 21.41 -1.57 3.51
CA GLY A 638 22.11 -2.02 2.33
C GLY A 638 23.51 -2.54 2.64
N ASP A 639 24.26 -1.83 3.48
CA ASP A 639 25.61 -2.24 3.94
C ASP A 639 25.55 -3.56 4.72
N ALA A 640 24.57 -3.73 5.62
CA ALA A 640 24.41 -4.96 6.40
C ALA A 640 24.03 -6.16 5.50
N LEU A 641 23.17 -5.95 4.51
CA LEU A 641 22.80 -7.00 3.54
C LEU A 641 23.97 -7.38 2.62
N LEU A 642 24.77 -6.41 2.21
CA LEU A 642 26.00 -6.65 1.46
C LEU A 642 27.00 -7.45 2.30
N GLU A 643 27.20 -7.11 3.57
CA GLU A 643 28.08 -7.85 4.48
C GLU A 643 27.61 -9.30 4.63
N ASP A 644 26.32 -9.53 4.84
CA ASP A 644 25.74 -10.86 4.89
C ASP A 644 25.97 -11.63 3.55
N PHE A 645 25.76 -10.97 2.41
CA PHE A 645 26.02 -11.55 1.09
C PHE A 645 27.49 -11.92 0.88
N MET A 646 28.42 -11.04 1.22
CA MET A 646 29.85 -11.30 1.09
C MET A 646 30.35 -12.42 2.03
N ASN A 647 29.66 -12.65 3.13
CA ASN A 647 30.01 -13.67 4.14
C ASN A 647 29.12 -14.92 4.10
N LEU A 648 28.30 -15.14 3.07
CA LEU A 648 27.33 -16.25 2.97
C LEU A 648 27.89 -17.62 3.28
N GLN A 649 29.12 -17.91 2.85
CA GLN A 649 29.79 -19.20 3.10
C GLN A 649 30.07 -19.43 4.59
N LYS A 650 30.25 -18.34 5.39
CA LYS A 650 30.59 -18.40 6.82
C LYS A 650 29.32 -18.42 7.67
N THR A 651 28.36 -17.57 7.37
CA THR A 651 27.18 -17.33 8.21
C THR A 651 26.10 -18.38 8.04
N LYS A 652 25.95 -18.95 6.84
CA LYS A 652 24.86 -19.89 6.45
C LYS A 652 23.46 -19.37 6.74
N THR A 653 23.32 -18.11 7.11
CA THR A 653 22.05 -17.43 7.38
C THR A 653 21.74 -16.46 6.26
N PHE A 654 20.48 -16.35 5.93
CA PHE A 654 19.96 -15.41 4.95
C PHE A 654 19.03 -14.42 5.66
N ARG A 655 19.33 -13.14 5.55
CA ARG A 655 18.51 -12.06 6.10
C ARG A 655 17.70 -11.44 4.95
N LEU A 656 16.43 -11.20 5.21
CA LEU A 656 15.59 -10.43 4.29
C LEU A 656 15.77 -8.93 4.53
N PRO A 657 15.67 -8.13 3.49
CA PRO A 657 15.56 -6.69 3.63
C PRO A 657 14.39 -6.31 4.54
N LEU A 658 14.62 -5.43 5.53
CA LEU A 658 13.57 -4.91 6.41
C LEU A 658 12.49 -4.16 5.63
N SER A 659 12.85 -3.58 4.49
CA SER A 659 11.93 -2.90 3.57
C SER A 659 10.94 -3.82 2.86
N ILE A 660 11.16 -5.13 2.92
CA ILE A 660 10.26 -6.16 2.37
C ILE A 660 9.48 -6.88 3.49
N GLN A 661 9.90 -6.70 4.74
CA GLN A 661 9.18 -7.24 5.91
C GLN A 661 7.90 -6.39 6.18
#